data_6a64f3b4cc21545db5ed97c64868d67b
#
_entry.id   6a64f3b4cc21545db5ed97c64868d67b
#
_cell.length_a   1.000
_cell.length_b   1.000
_cell.length_c   1.000
_cell.angle_alpha   90.00
_cell.angle_beta   90.00
_cell.angle_gamma   90.00
#
_symmetry.space_group_name_H-M   'P 1'
#
loop_
_entity.id
_entity.type
_entity.pdbx_description
1 polymer ?
#
loop_
_entity_poly.entity_id
_entity_poly.type
_entity_poly.pdbx_seq_one_letter_code
_entity_poly.pdbx_strand_id
1 'polypeptide(L)'
;MKKEFLFACALGLSLTVQAKGHLDITSYRYAGPYLVSRPLLVDSTDVNAKAWSAASLLKTPLSLDAVGQAPVSDADKLPSAPAEGYALHLMQFDLENTAYGKAKFNVSEVKDWQLYVDGKLTDKQEMALEPGTHEVVLKYLSAPGESVKPKVSVDSDGEFSLHQGQSRLYTLADAMHGTKCAGVQVSPDGKYLIVTYLTSLKEGRSETVYCVKETLTGKEVARRSEAIRWMPLSGDYYFVRQGVSGRQLVSVSPATGFERVIAEGLPEGNFSISPAEDYLLYTLVQEGPKERQEIYEVIDPDDRQPGWRNRTYVAKYDLKSGLMQPLTFGYRNAWVSDISADGREALLMVSTHRMGKRPTTLFSVYRMDMQTLEVDTLVEEDGFISHALFAPDARQVLIQGSPEALGGVGMNVEKGQTPSMIDSQLFLMNVADRKVTPLTRTFNPSVRSVQWNLSDGQIYFTAENRDCYSLYRLDPSSGKITLLDVPEEMVLAFSLADKAPVMAFYGESAANSHRIYTMNLKKQKAELREDLSEKLLKGIRLGRCEDWNFVSSRGDTIYGRYYLPPYFDESKKYPMIVYYYGGCSPTSRNFDTLYPFHAYAAQGYVVYVVQPSGATGFGQRFSARHVNTFGDYVADDIIEGTKKFVNAHPYVNGKKIGCLGASYGGFMTQYLQTKTDIFAAAISHAGISDHTSYWGEGYWGYSYSEVSGANSYPWANPELFVDHSPLYNADKIHTPLLFLHGSVDTNVPVGESIQMYTALKLLGRETALVVVDGQNHHIRDYSRRILWQNTIFAWFAKWLQDDASWWNAMYPPKTL
;
A
#
# COMPACT_ATOMS: atom_id res chain seq x y z
N MET A 1 -74.89 27.93 8.86
CA MET A 1 -74.16 28.60 9.98
C MET A 1 -73.05 27.67 10.50
N LYS A 2 -71.86 28.22 10.62
CA LYS A 2 -70.63 27.77 11.25
C LYS A 2 -69.67 27.00 10.31
N LYS A 3 -68.79 27.76 9.76
CA LYS A 3 -67.40 28.15 10.03
C LYS A 3 -66.39 27.01 10.00
N GLU A 4 -65.72 26.95 8.86
CA GLU A 4 -64.49 26.24 8.59
C GLU A 4 -63.34 26.84 9.42
N PHE A 5 -62.51 25.96 9.96
CA PHE A 5 -61.17 26.31 10.45
C PHE A 5 -60.16 25.54 9.64
N LEU A 6 -59.55 26.25 8.70
CA LEU A 6 -58.32 25.82 8.05
C LEU A 6 -57.15 25.90 9.07
N PHE A 7 -56.51 24.77 9.34
CA PHE A 7 -55.21 24.72 9.98
C PHE A 7 -54.12 24.66 8.87
N ALA A 8 -53.49 25.74 8.65
CA ALA A 8 -52.29 25.78 7.82
C ALA A 8 -51.07 25.31 8.65
N CYS A 9 -50.56 24.11 8.35
CA CYS A 9 -49.26 23.67 8.81
C CYS A 9 -48.20 24.42 8.02
N ALA A 10 -47.59 25.44 8.61
CA ALA A 10 -46.37 26.04 8.13
C ALA A 10 -45.22 25.07 8.47
N LEU A 11 -44.72 24.35 7.46
CA LEU A 11 -43.43 23.70 7.52
C LEU A 11 -42.36 24.81 7.53
N GLY A 12 -41.86 25.10 8.71
CA GLY A 12 -40.69 25.92 8.88
C GLY A 12 -39.47 25.12 8.43
N LEU A 13 -39.02 25.36 7.19
CA LEU A 13 -37.64 25.06 6.79
C LEU A 13 -36.74 25.97 7.62
N SER A 14 -36.20 25.45 8.72
CA SER A 14 -35.06 26.10 9.38
C SER A 14 -33.85 25.94 8.46
N LEU A 15 -33.65 26.90 7.55
CA LEU A 15 -32.34 27.18 6.97
C LEU A 15 -31.44 27.56 8.15
N THR A 16 -30.63 26.65 8.63
CA THR A 16 -29.47 26.97 9.45
C THR A 16 -28.54 27.82 8.57
N VAL A 17 -28.60 29.13 8.76
CA VAL A 17 -27.60 30.04 8.21
C VAL A 17 -26.29 29.70 8.93
N GLN A 18 -25.42 28.94 8.28
CA GLN A 18 -24.06 28.71 8.72
C GLN A 18 -23.38 30.07 8.80
N ALA A 19 -22.80 30.41 9.93
CA ALA A 19 -22.10 31.67 10.11
C ALA A 19 -20.93 31.70 9.11
N LYS A 20 -20.93 32.65 8.19
CA LYS A 20 -19.83 32.89 7.27
C LYS A 20 -18.61 33.31 8.09
N GLY A 21 -17.53 32.52 7.98
CA GLY A 21 -16.25 32.91 8.54
C GLY A 21 -15.61 34.01 7.68
N HIS A 22 -15.04 34.99 8.31
CA HIS A 22 -14.18 35.99 7.67
C HIS A 22 -12.81 35.94 8.32
N LEU A 23 -11.74 35.82 7.54
CA LEU A 23 -10.37 35.73 8.00
C LEU A 23 -9.50 36.74 7.28
N ASP A 24 -8.99 37.73 8.01
CA ASP A 24 -7.98 38.69 7.52
C ASP A 24 -6.61 38.03 7.56
N ILE A 25 -5.88 38.07 6.46
CA ILE A 25 -4.50 37.55 6.38
C ILE A 25 -3.55 38.69 6.83
N THR A 26 -3.07 38.60 8.04
CA THR A 26 -2.25 39.61 8.70
C THR A 26 -0.76 39.33 8.69
N SER A 27 -0.36 38.11 8.35
CA SER A 27 1.05 37.69 8.28
C SER A 27 1.31 36.75 7.11
N TYR A 28 2.48 36.88 6.49
CA TYR A 28 2.90 36.13 5.34
C TYR A 28 4.41 35.93 5.30
N ARG A 29 4.87 34.93 4.52
CA ARG A 29 6.23 34.88 4.00
C ARG A 29 6.31 35.77 2.77
N TYR A 30 7.40 36.48 2.61
CA TYR A 30 7.59 37.40 1.49
C TYR A 30 8.93 37.15 0.79
N ALA A 31 8.88 37.10 -0.56
CA ALA A 31 10.07 37.03 -1.41
C ALA A 31 9.98 38.10 -2.53
N GLY A 32 11.01 38.86 -2.70
CA GLY A 32 11.11 39.98 -3.67
C GLY A 32 11.75 41.22 -3.06
N PRO A 33 11.73 42.39 -3.74
CA PRO A 33 11.27 42.60 -5.12
C PRO A 33 12.17 41.93 -6.16
N TYR A 34 11.60 41.27 -7.16
CA TYR A 34 12.32 40.75 -8.32
C TYR A 34 12.15 41.71 -9.47
N LEU A 35 13.23 42.41 -9.84
CA LEU A 35 13.19 43.41 -10.89
C LEU A 35 12.91 42.76 -12.26
N VAL A 36 11.96 43.36 -12.99
CA VAL A 36 11.62 42.92 -14.35
C VAL A 36 11.61 44.13 -15.27
N SER A 37 12.23 43.98 -16.45
CA SER A 37 12.33 45.06 -17.42
C SER A 37 11.17 45.04 -18.41
N ARG A 38 10.77 46.23 -18.84
CA ARG A 38 9.92 46.43 -20.01
C ARG A 38 10.64 45.81 -21.26
N PRO A 39 9.97 44.96 -22.07
CA PRO A 39 10.60 44.45 -23.26
C PRO A 39 10.78 45.56 -24.33
N LEU A 40 11.56 45.28 -25.35
CA LEU A 40 11.70 46.17 -26.50
C LEU A 40 10.43 46.13 -27.38
N LEU A 41 10.25 47.09 -28.25
CA LEU A 41 9.17 47.18 -29.26
C LEU A 41 7.75 47.18 -28.69
N VAL A 42 7.56 47.68 -27.50
CA VAL A 42 6.24 47.78 -26.80
C VAL A 42 5.28 48.82 -27.36
N ASP A 43 5.74 49.64 -28.28
CA ASP A 43 4.95 50.60 -29.06
C ASP A 43 4.28 50.02 -30.30
N SER A 44 4.56 48.71 -30.56
CA SER A 44 3.89 47.91 -31.57
C SER A 44 2.82 46.97 -30.96
N THR A 45 2.04 46.33 -31.83
CA THR A 45 1.09 45.27 -31.43
C THR A 45 1.69 43.88 -31.67
N ASP A 46 1.23 42.87 -30.91
CA ASP A 46 1.56 41.47 -31.15
C ASP A 46 0.85 40.94 -32.42
N VAL A 47 1.11 39.65 -32.73
CA VAL A 47 0.53 38.97 -33.91
C VAL A 47 -1.01 38.86 -33.87
N ASN A 48 -1.64 39.12 -32.73
CA ASN A 48 -3.09 39.17 -32.54
C ASN A 48 -3.62 40.61 -32.51
N ALA A 49 -2.81 41.56 -32.95
CA ALA A 49 -3.12 43.00 -32.91
C ALA A 49 -3.34 43.58 -31.51
N LYS A 50 -2.78 42.97 -30.46
CA LYS A 50 -2.94 43.40 -29.09
C LYS A 50 -1.76 44.26 -28.66
N ALA A 51 -2.05 45.47 -28.11
CA ALA A 51 -1.02 46.33 -27.54
C ALA A 51 -0.40 45.75 -26.28
N TRP A 52 0.88 46.04 -26.06
CA TRP A 52 1.59 45.63 -24.84
C TRP A 52 0.98 46.28 -23.61
N SER A 53 0.95 45.51 -22.52
CA SER A 53 0.51 46.00 -21.20
C SER A 53 1.50 45.55 -20.14
N ALA A 54 1.79 46.43 -19.16
CA ALA A 54 2.65 46.07 -18.03
C ALA A 54 2.17 44.83 -17.28
N ALA A 55 0.85 44.60 -17.21
CA ALA A 55 0.26 43.38 -16.65
C ALA A 55 0.78 42.06 -17.29
N SER A 56 1.30 42.15 -18.56
CA SER A 56 1.90 40.96 -19.18
C SER A 56 3.16 40.49 -18.48
N LEU A 57 3.83 41.31 -17.70
CA LEU A 57 5.00 40.96 -16.89
C LEU A 57 4.66 39.99 -15.76
N LEU A 58 3.41 39.89 -15.31
CA LEU A 58 2.96 38.86 -14.39
C LEU A 58 3.15 37.45 -14.93
N LYS A 59 3.16 37.28 -16.26
CA LYS A 59 3.38 35.97 -16.93
C LYS A 59 4.86 35.56 -16.94
N THR A 60 5.78 36.45 -16.56
CA THR A 60 7.20 36.11 -16.43
C THR A 60 7.35 34.93 -15.47
N PRO A 61 8.01 33.82 -15.88
CA PRO A 61 8.22 32.68 -15.01
C PRO A 61 9.00 33.10 -13.75
N LEU A 62 8.51 32.67 -12.59
CA LEU A 62 9.14 32.85 -11.29
C LEU A 62 8.83 31.63 -10.45
N SER A 63 9.87 31.00 -9.85
CA SER A 63 9.66 29.86 -8.96
C SER A 63 8.90 30.32 -7.71
N LEU A 64 7.80 29.64 -7.40
CA LEU A 64 7.04 29.88 -6.18
C LEU A 64 7.80 29.40 -4.94
N ASP A 65 8.71 28.42 -5.08
CA ASP A 65 9.51 27.88 -3.96
C ASP A 65 10.41 28.94 -3.32
N ALA A 66 10.68 30.02 -4.04
CA ALA A 66 11.49 31.14 -3.53
C ALA A 66 10.94 31.77 -2.26
N VAL A 67 9.63 31.73 -2.03
CA VAL A 67 8.98 32.32 -0.84
C VAL A 67 8.90 31.33 0.33
N GLY A 68 8.94 30.01 0.08
CA GLY A 68 8.77 28.98 1.10
C GLY A 68 9.83 28.97 2.20
N GLN A 69 11.03 29.50 1.92
CA GLN A 69 12.13 29.60 2.88
C GLN A 69 12.22 31.00 3.56
N ALA A 70 11.38 31.93 3.15
CA ALA A 70 11.40 33.29 3.71
C ALA A 70 10.83 33.31 5.14
N PRO A 71 11.31 34.22 6.03
CA PRO A 71 10.74 34.40 7.34
C PRO A 71 9.31 34.96 7.24
N VAL A 72 8.48 34.60 8.21
CA VAL A 72 7.13 35.18 8.35
C VAL A 72 7.26 36.65 8.76
N SER A 73 6.54 37.53 8.07
CA SER A 73 6.49 38.96 8.31
C SER A 73 5.06 39.44 8.44
N ASP A 74 4.85 40.47 9.25
CA ASP A 74 3.56 41.13 9.35
C ASP A 74 3.28 41.97 8.09
N ALA A 75 2.01 42.13 7.74
CA ALA A 75 1.57 42.87 6.55
C ALA A 75 2.12 44.28 6.46
N ASP A 76 2.28 44.94 7.59
CA ASP A 76 2.77 46.33 7.67
C ASP A 76 4.28 46.45 7.37
N LYS A 77 5.03 45.36 7.36
CA LYS A 77 6.48 45.33 7.21
C LYS A 77 6.95 44.94 5.81
N LEU A 78 6.04 44.93 4.83
CA LEU A 78 6.42 44.64 3.44
C LEU A 78 7.38 45.71 2.89
N PRO A 79 8.44 45.30 2.15
CA PRO A 79 9.39 46.21 1.57
C PRO A 79 8.70 47.15 0.57
N SER A 80 9.15 48.42 0.55
CA SER A 80 8.72 49.33 -0.51
C SER A 80 9.29 48.91 -1.87
N ALA A 81 8.55 49.17 -2.95
CA ALA A 81 9.00 48.95 -4.29
C ALA A 81 10.26 49.73 -4.64
N PRO A 82 11.12 49.21 -5.54
CA PRO A 82 12.27 49.96 -6.01
C PRO A 82 11.84 51.23 -6.77
N ALA A 83 12.64 52.26 -6.68
CA ALA A 83 12.33 53.57 -7.31
C ALA A 83 12.33 53.48 -8.83
N GLU A 84 13.09 52.53 -9.42
CA GLU A 84 13.20 52.32 -10.86
C GLU A 84 12.83 50.91 -11.26
N GLY A 85 12.06 50.76 -12.36
CA GLY A 85 11.67 49.48 -12.92
C GLY A 85 10.41 48.87 -12.31
N TYR A 86 9.86 47.87 -12.98
CA TYR A 86 8.79 47.03 -12.47
C TYR A 86 9.37 45.96 -11.56
N ALA A 87 8.59 45.47 -10.60
CA ALA A 87 9.00 44.36 -9.77
C ALA A 87 7.89 43.34 -9.56
N LEU A 88 8.27 42.04 -9.57
CA LEU A 88 7.41 40.93 -9.16
C LEU A 88 7.66 40.64 -7.67
N HIS A 89 6.60 40.30 -6.99
CA HIS A 89 6.61 39.99 -5.57
C HIS A 89 5.83 38.68 -5.34
N LEU A 90 6.25 37.93 -4.33
CA LEU A 90 5.55 36.70 -3.86
C LEU A 90 5.19 36.91 -2.39
N MET A 91 3.93 36.69 -2.05
CA MET A 91 3.42 36.59 -0.68
C MET A 91 2.78 35.24 -0.49
N GLN A 92 3.24 34.50 0.52
CA GLN A 92 2.71 33.16 0.85
C GLN A 92 2.10 33.17 2.25
N PHE A 93 0.95 32.55 2.37
CA PHE A 93 0.34 32.16 3.64
C PHE A 93 -0.29 30.79 3.52
N ASP A 94 -0.42 30.10 4.65
CA ASP A 94 -0.98 28.77 4.69
C ASP A 94 -2.36 28.82 5.38
N LEU A 95 -3.39 28.27 4.74
CA LEU A 95 -4.72 28.09 5.30
C LEU A 95 -4.88 26.66 5.78
N GLU A 96 -5.41 26.46 6.96
CA GLU A 96 -5.77 25.14 7.50
C GLU A 96 -7.26 25.03 7.71
N ASN A 97 -7.84 23.92 7.25
CA ASN A 97 -9.22 23.52 7.49
C ASN A 97 -9.30 22.04 7.85
N THR A 98 -10.18 21.69 8.77
CA THR A 98 -10.40 20.30 9.21
C THR A 98 -11.59 19.65 8.52
N ALA A 99 -12.40 20.43 7.78
CA ALA A 99 -13.55 19.96 7.02
C ALA A 99 -13.53 20.57 5.61
N TYR A 100 -14.17 19.89 4.64
CA TYR A 100 -14.36 20.45 3.31
C TYR A 100 -15.15 21.75 3.35
N GLY A 101 -14.69 22.77 2.63
CA GLY A 101 -15.36 24.06 2.63
C GLY A 101 -14.98 24.90 1.42
N LYS A 102 -15.77 25.96 1.14
CA LYS A 102 -15.48 26.93 0.10
C LYS A 102 -14.78 28.14 0.70
N ALA A 103 -13.68 28.53 0.05
CA ALA A 103 -12.93 29.74 0.37
C ALA A 103 -13.02 30.72 -0.79
N LYS A 104 -13.41 31.96 -0.49
CA LYS A 104 -13.40 33.09 -1.43
C LYS A 104 -12.30 34.04 -1.04
N PHE A 105 -11.30 34.17 -1.90
CA PHE A 105 -10.17 35.08 -1.70
C PHE A 105 -10.50 36.46 -2.20
N ASN A 106 -10.42 37.44 -1.32
CA ASN A 106 -10.58 38.85 -1.65
C ASN A 106 -9.21 39.52 -1.60
N VAL A 107 -8.75 40.03 -2.75
CA VAL A 107 -7.48 40.74 -2.88
C VAL A 107 -7.75 42.16 -3.25
N SER A 108 -7.23 43.11 -2.48
CA SER A 108 -7.40 44.53 -2.66
C SER A 108 -6.09 45.31 -2.48
N GLU A 109 -6.08 46.58 -2.81
CA GLU A 109 -4.92 47.50 -2.77
C GLU A 109 -3.75 47.06 -3.69
N VAL A 110 -4.04 46.22 -4.68
CA VAL A 110 -3.14 45.81 -5.76
C VAL A 110 -3.91 45.65 -7.06
N LYS A 111 -3.35 46.11 -8.18
CA LYS A 111 -4.04 46.13 -9.48
C LYS A 111 -3.80 44.80 -10.26
N ASP A 112 -2.54 44.43 -10.38
CA ASP A 112 -2.11 43.32 -11.23
C ASP A 112 -1.55 42.20 -10.36
N TRP A 113 -2.27 41.07 -10.28
CA TRP A 113 -1.94 39.93 -9.43
C TRP A 113 -2.41 38.58 -10.00
N GLN A 114 -1.80 37.52 -9.53
CA GLN A 114 -2.17 36.13 -9.77
C GLN A 114 -2.17 35.37 -8.44
N LEU A 115 -3.15 34.48 -8.26
CA LEU A 115 -3.28 33.63 -7.08
C LEU A 115 -2.96 32.19 -7.44
N TYR A 116 -2.14 31.58 -6.63
CA TYR A 116 -1.83 30.15 -6.71
C TYR A 116 -2.29 29.50 -5.42
N VAL A 117 -2.93 28.33 -5.54
CA VAL A 117 -3.30 27.48 -4.42
C VAL A 117 -2.74 26.11 -4.68
N ASP A 118 -1.95 25.58 -3.72
CA ASP A 118 -1.23 24.30 -3.84
C ASP A 118 -0.40 24.22 -5.13
N GLY A 119 0.27 25.33 -5.48
CA GLY A 119 1.12 25.48 -6.65
C GLY A 119 0.38 25.63 -7.98
N LYS A 120 -0.94 25.65 -8.00
CA LYS A 120 -1.76 25.80 -9.22
C LYS A 120 -2.31 27.23 -9.34
N LEU A 121 -2.08 27.83 -10.52
CA LEU A 121 -2.69 29.12 -10.84
C LEU A 121 -4.21 28.97 -10.88
N THR A 122 -4.92 29.85 -10.16
CA THR A 122 -6.37 29.90 -10.20
C THR A 122 -6.87 31.20 -10.80
N ASP A 123 -7.85 31.11 -11.69
CA ASP A 123 -8.62 32.23 -12.25
C ASP A 123 -9.90 32.51 -11.45
N LYS A 124 -10.19 31.65 -10.47
CA LYS A 124 -11.37 31.73 -9.62
C LYS A 124 -11.01 32.32 -8.26
N GLN A 125 -11.77 33.35 -7.86
CA GLN A 125 -11.67 33.88 -6.51
C GLN A 125 -12.33 32.96 -5.46
N GLU A 126 -13.28 32.13 -5.84
CA GLU A 126 -13.95 31.16 -4.97
C GLU A 126 -13.62 29.74 -5.41
N MET A 127 -13.16 28.94 -4.48
CA MET A 127 -12.84 27.54 -4.72
C MET A 127 -13.16 26.66 -3.50
N ALA A 128 -13.46 25.41 -3.77
CA ALA A 128 -13.59 24.39 -2.74
C ALA A 128 -12.22 23.87 -2.35
N LEU A 129 -11.97 23.74 -1.05
CA LEU A 129 -10.74 23.22 -0.46
C LEU A 129 -11.06 21.96 0.35
N GLU A 130 -10.28 20.92 0.13
CA GLU A 130 -10.33 19.65 0.89
C GLU A 130 -9.79 19.89 2.31
N PRO A 131 -10.08 19.01 3.30
CA PRO A 131 -9.46 19.11 4.62
C PRO A 131 -7.93 19.03 4.54
N GLY A 132 -7.24 19.93 5.18
CA GLY A 132 -5.77 19.99 5.18
C GLY A 132 -5.21 21.39 5.35
N THR A 133 -3.92 21.52 5.02
CA THR A 133 -3.22 22.81 4.96
C THR A 133 -2.93 23.15 3.50
N HIS A 134 -3.41 24.28 3.06
CA HIS A 134 -3.30 24.77 1.70
C HIS A 134 -2.30 25.91 1.61
N GLU A 135 -1.29 25.75 0.74
CA GLU A 135 -0.35 26.82 0.43
C GLU A 135 -1.00 27.82 -0.54
N VAL A 136 -1.10 29.07 -0.13
CA VAL A 136 -1.64 30.15 -0.96
C VAL A 136 -0.54 31.15 -1.27
N VAL A 137 -0.24 31.36 -2.56
CA VAL A 137 0.76 32.32 -3.02
C VAL A 137 0.11 33.37 -3.89
N LEU A 138 0.22 34.62 -3.45
CA LEU A 138 -0.13 35.81 -4.23
C LEU A 138 1.14 36.31 -4.94
N LYS A 139 1.15 36.24 -6.28
CA LYS A 139 2.16 36.88 -7.13
C LYS A 139 1.60 38.20 -7.64
N TYR A 140 2.29 39.29 -7.38
CA TYR A 140 1.82 40.60 -7.81
C TYR A 140 2.92 41.47 -8.42
N LEU A 141 2.51 42.49 -9.18
CA LEU A 141 3.36 43.41 -9.90
C LEU A 141 3.26 44.80 -9.25
N SER A 142 4.40 45.45 -9.02
CA SER A 142 4.47 46.89 -8.70
C SER A 142 5.07 47.68 -9.85
N ALA A 143 4.55 48.90 -10.10
CA ALA A 143 5.10 49.85 -11.04
C ALA A 143 6.31 50.61 -10.43
N PRO A 144 7.14 51.27 -11.26
CA PRO A 144 8.25 52.09 -10.79
C PRO A 144 7.82 53.12 -9.76
N GLY A 145 8.47 53.11 -8.58
CA GLY A 145 8.18 54.05 -7.49
C GLY A 145 6.86 53.79 -6.73
N GLU A 146 6.10 52.76 -7.10
CA GLU A 146 4.81 52.45 -6.47
C GLU A 146 5.02 51.56 -5.25
N SER A 147 4.58 51.96 -4.07
CA SER A 147 4.53 51.12 -2.88
C SER A 147 3.19 50.41 -2.81
N VAL A 148 3.18 49.14 -3.12
CA VAL A 148 1.97 48.29 -3.11
C VAL A 148 1.98 47.45 -1.85
N LYS A 149 0.86 47.51 -1.07
CA LYS A 149 0.64 46.68 0.12
C LYS A 149 -0.66 45.89 -0.06
N PRO A 150 -0.64 44.76 -0.72
CA PRO A 150 -1.85 43.99 -0.93
C PRO A 150 -2.53 43.62 0.38
N LYS A 151 -3.85 43.77 0.43
CA LYS A 151 -4.68 43.21 1.50
C LYS A 151 -5.39 41.98 1.00
N VAL A 152 -5.27 40.91 1.76
CA VAL A 152 -5.90 39.64 1.45
C VAL A 152 -6.82 39.25 2.60
N SER A 153 -8.05 38.88 2.28
CA SER A 153 -8.96 38.21 3.24
C SER A 153 -9.63 37.01 2.59
N VAL A 154 -10.11 36.13 3.42
CA VAL A 154 -10.80 34.89 3.00
C VAL A 154 -12.18 34.89 3.65
N ASP A 155 -13.23 34.87 2.82
CA ASP A 155 -14.58 34.57 3.27
C ASP A 155 -14.84 33.06 3.04
N SER A 156 -15.41 32.36 4.01
CA SER A 156 -15.64 30.94 3.93
C SER A 156 -17.00 30.50 4.45
N ASP A 157 -17.48 29.36 3.97
CA ASP A 157 -18.68 28.70 4.50
C ASP A 157 -18.32 27.65 5.59
N GLY A 158 -17.02 27.42 5.87
CA GLY A 158 -16.48 26.54 6.88
C GLY A 158 -15.49 27.24 7.81
N GLU A 159 -14.93 26.49 8.75
CA GLU A 159 -13.90 26.95 9.67
C GLU A 159 -12.53 26.88 9.00
N PHE A 160 -11.95 28.03 8.67
CA PHE A 160 -10.59 28.18 8.18
C PHE A 160 -9.78 28.99 9.18
N SER A 161 -8.54 28.62 9.34
CA SER A 161 -7.58 29.33 10.16
C SER A 161 -6.30 29.64 9.41
N LEU A 162 -5.62 30.72 9.79
CA LEU A 162 -4.29 31.02 9.28
C LEU A 162 -3.29 30.09 9.99
N HIS A 163 -2.67 29.22 9.23
CA HIS A 163 -1.65 28.34 9.77
C HIS A 163 -0.33 29.09 9.87
N GLN A 164 0.06 29.42 11.11
CA GLN A 164 1.35 30.05 11.42
C GLN A 164 2.29 29.08 12.16
N GLY A 165 1.86 27.82 12.28
CA GLY A 165 2.52 26.82 13.07
C GLY A 165 3.73 26.18 12.41
N GLN A 166 4.54 25.51 13.24
CA GLN A 166 5.69 24.76 12.79
C GLN A 166 5.29 23.37 12.24
N SER A 167 4.03 22.95 12.39
CA SER A 167 3.55 21.62 11.97
C SER A 167 2.12 21.69 11.44
N ARG A 168 1.90 21.07 10.27
CA ARG A 168 0.61 20.95 9.58
C ARG A 168 0.02 19.55 9.74
N LEU A 169 -1.24 19.37 9.34
CA LEU A 169 -1.90 18.07 9.32
C LEU A 169 -1.34 17.17 8.22
N TYR A 170 -1.38 15.85 8.46
CA TYR A 170 -1.07 14.83 7.47
C TYR A 170 -2.22 14.72 6.46
N THR A 171 -1.92 14.76 5.17
CA THR A 171 -2.90 14.76 4.09
C THR A 171 -2.79 13.53 3.20
N LEU A 172 -3.75 13.34 2.30
CA LEU A 172 -3.69 12.32 1.26
C LEU A 172 -2.47 12.49 0.34
N ALA A 173 -2.09 13.73 0.04
CA ALA A 173 -0.90 14.03 -0.75
C ALA A 173 0.38 13.51 -0.08
N ASP A 174 0.50 13.64 1.24
CA ASP A 174 1.63 13.10 2.00
C ASP A 174 1.68 11.57 1.97
N ALA A 175 0.52 10.91 2.01
CA ALA A 175 0.44 9.46 1.89
C ALA A 175 0.86 8.94 0.50
N MET A 176 0.76 9.78 -0.54
CA MET A 176 0.97 9.36 -1.93
C MET A 176 2.34 9.78 -2.49
N HIS A 177 3.01 10.74 -1.89
CA HIS A 177 4.26 11.30 -2.38
C HIS A 177 5.46 10.98 -1.49
N GLY A 178 6.66 11.24 -2.03
CA GLY A 178 7.91 11.11 -1.28
C GLY A 178 8.78 9.95 -1.72
N THR A 179 9.95 9.86 -1.09
CA THR A 179 10.93 8.81 -1.35
C THR A 179 10.85 7.73 -0.29
N LYS A 180 10.74 6.48 -0.74
CA LYS A 180 10.66 5.28 0.09
C LYS A 180 11.77 4.30 -0.28
N CYS A 181 12.17 3.45 0.65
CA CYS A 181 13.04 2.32 0.36
C CYS A 181 12.21 1.21 -0.29
N ALA A 182 12.63 0.71 -1.44
CA ALA A 182 12.01 -0.41 -2.14
C ALA A 182 12.84 -1.70 -2.06
N GLY A 183 14.04 -1.65 -1.47
CA GLY A 183 14.88 -2.83 -1.29
C GLY A 183 16.25 -2.51 -0.74
N VAL A 184 16.83 -3.49 -0.06
CA VAL A 184 18.22 -3.46 0.42
C VAL A 184 18.91 -4.77 0.06
N GLN A 185 20.19 -4.71 -0.36
CA GLN A 185 21.01 -5.89 -0.65
C GLN A 185 22.44 -5.64 -0.17
N VAL A 186 22.92 -6.45 0.77
CA VAL A 186 24.32 -6.38 1.25
C VAL A 186 25.22 -7.11 0.28
N SER A 187 26.43 -6.56 0.02
CA SER A 187 27.45 -7.28 -0.75
C SER A 187 27.90 -8.57 -0.04
N PRO A 188 28.35 -9.61 -0.77
CA PRO A 188 28.76 -10.87 -0.16
C PRO A 188 29.82 -10.71 0.95
N ASP A 189 30.71 -9.73 0.88
CA ASP A 189 31.73 -9.43 1.88
C ASP A 189 31.27 -8.45 2.98
N GLY A 190 30.05 -7.94 2.89
CA GLY A 190 29.44 -7.04 3.87
C GLY A 190 29.92 -5.59 3.82
N LYS A 191 30.78 -5.22 2.84
CA LYS A 191 31.37 -3.86 2.80
C LYS A 191 30.46 -2.82 2.17
N TYR A 192 29.59 -3.24 1.24
CA TYR A 192 28.71 -2.36 0.48
C TYR A 192 27.24 -2.77 0.62
N LEU A 193 26.38 -1.82 0.38
CA LEU A 193 24.93 -1.96 0.43
C LEU A 193 24.30 -1.34 -0.84
N ILE A 194 23.52 -2.10 -1.59
CA ILE A 194 22.62 -1.55 -2.60
C ILE A 194 21.32 -1.16 -1.87
N VAL A 195 20.91 0.09 -2.03
CA VAL A 195 19.61 0.61 -1.60
C VAL A 195 18.82 0.99 -2.83
N THR A 196 17.63 0.45 -2.96
CA THR A 196 16.67 0.82 -4.00
C THR A 196 15.71 1.86 -3.46
N TYR A 197 15.65 3.02 -4.10
CA TYR A 197 14.71 4.09 -3.77
C TYR A 197 13.61 4.14 -4.81
N LEU A 198 12.38 4.27 -4.35
CA LEU A 198 11.22 4.60 -5.16
C LEU A 198 10.71 5.98 -4.73
N THR A 199 10.75 6.93 -5.63
CA THR A 199 10.24 8.29 -5.39
C THR A 199 8.94 8.46 -6.15
N SER A 200 7.86 8.68 -5.43
CA SER A 200 6.56 9.05 -6.00
C SER A 200 6.47 10.57 -6.08
N LEU A 201 6.35 11.07 -7.30
CA LEU A 201 6.27 12.50 -7.62
C LEU A 201 4.80 12.92 -7.76
N LYS A 202 4.56 14.23 -7.73
CA LYS A 202 3.25 14.82 -8.09
C LYS A 202 2.84 14.34 -9.48
N GLU A 203 1.53 14.24 -9.74
CA GLU A 203 0.94 13.80 -11.02
C GLU A 203 1.15 12.31 -11.36
N GLY A 204 1.48 11.48 -10.36
CA GLY A 204 1.55 10.02 -10.52
C GLY A 204 2.80 9.49 -11.22
N ARG A 205 3.80 10.34 -11.45
CA ARG A 205 5.12 9.88 -11.94
C ARG A 205 5.88 9.24 -10.78
N SER A 206 6.65 8.21 -11.09
CA SER A 206 7.55 7.58 -10.14
C SER A 206 8.92 7.35 -10.75
N GLU A 207 9.95 7.43 -9.94
CA GLU A 207 11.34 7.19 -10.31
C GLU A 207 11.94 6.15 -9.39
N THR A 208 12.61 5.16 -9.98
CA THR A 208 13.37 4.15 -9.23
C THR A 208 14.86 4.41 -9.44
N VAL A 209 15.59 4.47 -8.34
CA VAL A 209 17.04 4.70 -8.33
C VAL A 209 17.71 3.68 -7.43
N TYR A 210 18.82 3.13 -7.92
CA TYR A 210 19.65 2.16 -7.19
C TYR A 210 20.95 2.85 -6.77
N CYS A 211 21.23 2.86 -5.47
CA CYS A 211 22.44 3.47 -4.92
C CYS A 211 23.32 2.42 -4.27
N VAL A 212 24.60 2.40 -4.63
CA VAL A 212 25.63 1.61 -3.94
C VAL A 212 26.24 2.49 -2.86
N LYS A 213 26.23 2.03 -1.62
CA LYS A 213 26.76 2.75 -0.45
C LYS A 213 27.75 1.89 0.33
N GLU A 214 28.74 2.51 0.96
CA GLU A 214 29.56 1.84 1.96
C GLU A 214 28.69 1.49 3.18
N THR A 215 28.73 0.25 3.63
CA THR A 215 27.89 -0.25 4.73
C THR A 215 28.13 0.49 6.06
N LEU A 216 29.41 0.83 6.36
CA LEU A 216 29.77 1.45 7.64
C LEU A 216 29.54 2.97 7.65
N THR A 217 29.88 3.66 6.59
CA THR A 217 29.87 5.12 6.53
C THR A 217 28.57 5.67 5.93
N GLY A 218 27.82 4.87 5.17
CA GLY A 218 26.67 5.30 4.38
C GLY A 218 27.04 6.14 3.16
N LYS A 219 28.33 6.31 2.86
CA LYS A 219 28.79 7.09 1.71
C LYS A 219 28.35 6.43 0.40
N GLU A 220 27.68 7.20 -0.46
CA GLU A 220 27.30 6.77 -1.79
C GLU A 220 28.53 6.69 -2.70
N VAL A 221 28.73 5.54 -3.35
CA VAL A 221 29.85 5.30 -4.29
C VAL A 221 29.37 5.17 -5.73
N ALA A 222 28.10 4.79 -5.94
CA ALA A 222 27.49 4.75 -7.27
C ALA A 222 25.98 4.96 -7.20
N ARG A 223 25.42 5.49 -8.31
CA ARG A 223 23.98 5.70 -8.50
C ARG A 223 23.59 5.29 -9.91
N ARG A 224 22.52 4.48 -10.04
CA ARG A 224 22.05 3.94 -11.32
C ARG A 224 20.53 4.02 -11.44
N SER A 225 20.05 4.14 -12.67
CA SER A 225 18.63 3.94 -13.02
C SER A 225 18.32 2.50 -13.42
N GLU A 226 19.35 1.75 -13.88
CA GLU A 226 19.23 0.32 -14.17
C GLU A 226 19.19 -0.48 -12.88
N ALA A 227 18.40 -1.56 -12.87
CA ALA A 227 18.37 -2.51 -11.75
C ALA A 227 19.74 -3.18 -11.59
N ILE A 228 20.31 -3.06 -10.39
CA ILE A 228 21.60 -3.64 -10.05
C ILE A 228 21.47 -4.71 -8.96
N ARG A 229 22.39 -5.70 -8.98
CA ARG A 229 22.51 -6.78 -7.99
C ARG A 229 23.97 -7.12 -7.77
N TRP A 230 24.26 -7.88 -6.72
CA TRP A 230 25.64 -8.32 -6.43
C TRP A 230 26.03 -9.57 -7.22
N MET A 231 27.26 -9.59 -7.69
CA MET A 231 27.98 -10.79 -8.12
C MET A 231 28.37 -11.61 -6.88
N PRO A 232 28.08 -12.93 -6.84
CA PRO A 232 28.22 -13.70 -5.58
C PRO A 232 29.65 -13.97 -5.18
N LEU A 233 30.58 -14.10 -6.14
CA LEU A 233 32.01 -14.42 -5.88
C LEU A 233 32.87 -13.18 -5.81
N SER A 234 32.84 -12.34 -6.84
CA SER A 234 33.69 -11.15 -6.98
C SER A 234 33.26 -10.01 -6.05
N GLY A 235 32.01 -9.91 -5.69
CA GLY A 235 31.46 -8.81 -4.91
C GLY A 235 31.31 -7.51 -5.73
N ASP A 236 31.48 -7.56 -7.04
CA ASP A 236 31.10 -6.50 -7.95
C ASP A 236 29.56 -6.38 -7.99
N TYR A 237 29.01 -5.23 -8.36
CA TYR A 237 27.60 -5.18 -8.73
C TYR A 237 27.42 -5.31 -10.24
N TYR A 238 26.32 -5.89 -10.68
CA TYR A 238 26.04 -6.06 -12.10
C TYR A 238 24.69 -5.46 -12.49
N PHE A 239 24.59 -5.17 -13.78
CA PHE A 239 23.34 -4.80 -14.44
C PHE A 239 23.32 -5.34 -15.87
N VAL A 240 22.14 -5.32 -16.48
CA VAL A 240 21.95 -5.68 -17.89
C VAL A 240 21.61 -4.41 -18.66
N ARG A 241 22.35 -4.17 -19.75
CA ARG A 241 22.07 -3.06 -20.66
C ARG A 241 21.92 -3.55 -22.10
N GLN A 242 21.28 -2.74 -22.94
CA GLN A 242 21.27 -2.97 -24.40
C GLN A 242 22.61 -2.54 -24.99
N GLY A 243 23.30 -3.45 -25.63
CA GLY A 243 24.51 -3.21 -26.40
C GLY A 243 24.28 -3.28 -27.90
N VAL A 244 25.32 -3.14 -28.69
CA VAL A 244 25.26 -3.21 -30.17
C VAL A 244 24.88 -4.62 -30.65
N SER A 245 25.43 -5.65 -30.00
CA SER A 245 25.21 -7.06 -30.35
C SER A 245 24.13 -7.75 -29.52
N GLY A 246 23.24 -6.98 -28.88
CA GLY A 246 22.20 -7.49 -28.00
C GLY A 246 22.41 -7.11 -26.52
N ARG A 247 21.71 -7.78 -25.63
CA ARG A 247 21.79 -7.50 -24.17
C ARG A 247 23.14 -7.93 -23.61
N GLN A 248 23.76 -7.05 -22.83
CA GLN A 248 25.06 -7.28 -22.17
C GLN A 248 24.89 -7.40 -20.65
N LEU A 249 25.54 -8.39 -20.05
CA LEU A 249 25.78 -8.46 -18.62
C LEU A 249 27.07 -7.69 -18.31
N VAL A 250 26.96 -6.67 -17.47
CA VAL A 250 28.08 -5.80 -17.10
C VAL A 250 28.30 -5.88 -15.61
N SER A 251 29.51 -6.20 -15.17
CA SER A 251 29.92 -6.07 -13.77
C SER A 251 30.69 -4.77 -13.53
N VAL A 252 30.58 -4.23 -12.33
CA VAL A 252 31.23 -2.98 -11.92
C VAL A 252 31.83 -3.15 -10.52
N SER A 253 33.11 -2.84 -10.38
CA SER A 253 33.76 -2.80 -9.09
C SER A 253 33.29 -1.58 -8.28
N PRO A 254 32.65 -1.77 -7.11
CA PRO A 254 32.22 -0.63 -6.29
C PRO A 254 33.39 0.21 -5.75
N ALA A 255 34.58 -0.37 -5.63
CA ALA A 255 35.77 0.31 -5.12
C ALA A 255 36.40 1.24 -6.15
N THR A 256 36.37 0.88 -7.44
CA THR A 256 37.09 1.59 -8.51
C THR A 256 36.17 2.19 -9.56
N GLY A 257 34.93 1.75 -9.66
CA GLY A 257 34.01 2.11 -10.76
C GLY A 257 34.33 1.45 -12.10
N PHE A 258 35.31 0.50 -12.15
CA PHE A 258 35.68 -0.18 -13.38
C PHE A 258 34.57 -1.11 -13.87
N GLU A 259 34.13 -0.90 -15.11
CA GLU A 259 33.12 -1.72 -15.80
C GLU A 259 33.77 -2.81 -16.66
N ARG A 260 33.21 -4.01 -16.60
CA ARG A 260 33.60 -5.15 -17.42
C ARG A 260 32.37 -5.84 -18.02
N VAL A 261 32.31 -6.05 -19.32
CA VAL A 261 31.31 -6.88 -19.98
C VAL A 261 31.64 -8.34 -19.70
N ILE A 262 30.69 -9.06 -19.06
CA ILE A 262 30.83 -10.48 -18.70
C ILE A 262 30.31 -11.36 -19.82
N ALA A 263 29.17 -10.99 -20.42
CA ALA A 263 28.55 -11.72 -21.52
C ALA A 263 27.77 -10.78 -22.44
N GLU A 264 27.64 -11.18 -23.72
CA GLU A 264 26.86 -10.46 -24.75
C GLU A 264 25.84 -11.39 -25.38
N GLY A 265 24.80 -10.80 -26.00
CA GLY A 265 23.75 -11.55 -26.67
C GLY A 265 22.86 -12.34 -25.69
N LEU A 266 22.69 -11.87 -24.46
CA LEU A 266 21.86 -12.53 -23.45
C LEU A 266 20.38 -12.57 -23.88
N PRO A 267 19.69 -13.70 -23.70
CA PRO A 267 18.26 -13.78 -23.91
C PRO A 267 17.49 -12.90 -22.91
N GLU A 268 16.26 -12.58 -23.26
CA GLU A 268 15.34 -11.97 -22.30
C GLU A 268 14.90 -13.02 -21.25
N GLY A 269 14.79 -12.60 -20.00
CA GLY A 269 14.35 -13.46 -18.91
C GLY A 269 15.02 -13.10 -17.59
N ASN A 270 14.50 -13.67 -16.52
CA ASN A 270 15.10 -13.59 -15.19
C ASN A 270 16.14 -14.69 -15.02
N PHE A 271 17.25 -14.36 -14.39
CA PHE A 271 18.31 -15.32 -14.11
C PHE A 271 18.92 -15.16 -12.72
N SER A 272 19.48 -16.27 -12.24
CA SER A 272 20.38 -16.30 -11.08
C SER A 272 21.79 -16.64 -11.54
N ILE A 273 22.81 -15.99 -10.95
CA ILE A 273 24.21 -16.23 -11.24
C ILE A 273 24.70 -17.34 -10.31
N SER A 274 25.45 -18.33 -10.84
CA SER A 274 26.07 -19.36 -10.02
C SER A 274 27.05 -18.77 -9.00
N PRO A 275 27.21 -19.36 -7.81
CA PRO A 275 28.19 -18.89 -6.81
C PRO A 275 29.62 -18.83 -7.31
N ALA A 276 29.99 -19.64 -8.33
CA ALA A 276 31.30 -19.61 -8.98
C ALA A 276 31.40 -18.59 -10.13
N GLU A 277 30.29 -17.91 -10.49
CA GLU A 277 30.22 -16.98 -11.62
C GLU A 277 30.61 -17.59 -12.98
N ASP A 278 30.29 -18.87 -13.19
CA ASP A 278 30.59 -19.61 -14.41
C ASP A 278 29.38 -19.91 -15.29
N TYR A 279 28.16 -19.87 -14.74
CA TYR A 279 26.93 -20.02 -15.48
C TYR A 279 25.77 -19.18 -14.90
N LEU A 280 24.74 -19.00 -15.73
CA LEU A 280 23.45 -18.40 -15.32
C LEU A 280 22.36 -19.47 -15.39
N LEU A 281 21.46 -19.51 -14.42
CA LEU A 281 20.21 -20.26 -14.50
C LEU A 281 19.07 -19.31 -14.82
N TYR A 282 18.49 -19.46 -16.01
CA TYR A 282 17.36 -18.70 -16.48
C TYR A 282 16.03 -19.37 -16.12
N THR A 283 15.05 -18.56 -15.76
CA THR A 283 13.63 -18.90 -15.89
C THR A 283 13.08 -18.11 -17.09
N LEU A 284 12.79 -18.82 -18.17
CA LEU A 284 12.36 -18.29 -19.44
C LEU A 284 10.87 -18.53 -19.63
N VAL A 285 10.19 -17.65 -20.37
CA VAL A 285 8.78 -17.80 -20.72
C VAL A 285 8.65 -18.24 -22.18
N GLN A 286 7.94 -19.33 -22.37
CA GLN A 286 7.44 -19.73 -23.70
C GLN A 286 6.00 -19.26 -23.82
N GLU A 287 5.74 -18.38 -24.78
CA GLU A 287 4.37 -17.95 -25.07
C GLU A 287 3.55 -19.12 -25.63
N GLY A 288 2.36 -19.29 -25.06
CA GLY A 288 1.37 -20.25 -25.52
C GLY A 288 0.59 -19.72 -26.74
N PRO A 289 -0.32 -20.54 -27.29
CA PRO A 289 -1.22 -20.10 -28.36
C PRO A 289 -2.01 -18.86 -27.92
N LYS A 290 -2.26 -17.92 -28.85
CA LYS A 290 -3.09 -16.74 -28.57
C LYS A 290 -4.48 -17.16 -28.10
N GLU A 291 -4.89 -16.64 -26.98
CA GLU A 291 -6.10 -17.00 -26.26
C GLU A 291 -7.35 -16.46 -26.95
N ARG A 292 -7.28 -15.25 -27.53
CA ARG A 292 -8.44 -14.54 -28.02
C ARG A 292 -8.41 -14.40 -29.53
N GLN A 293 -9.38 -15.05 -30.15
CA GLN A 293 -9.88 -14.78 -31.49
C GLN A 293 -11.27 -14.13 -31.35
N GLU A 294 -11.99 -13.88 -32.42
CA GLU A 294 -13.36 -13.37 -32.39
C GLU A 294 -14.31 -14.32 -31.65
N ILE A 295 -14.08 -15.62 -31.80
CA ILE A 295 -14.76 -16.71 -31.04
C ILE A 295 -13.67 -17.66 -30.56
N TYR A 296 -13.68 -18.01 -29.27
CA TYR A 296 -12.68 -18.88 -28.66
C TYR A 296 -13.30 -19.76 -27.57
N GLU A 297 -12.70 -20.91 -27.37
CA GLU A 297 -13.03 -21.83 -26.28
C GLU A 297 -12.22 -21.51 -25.01
N VAL A 298 -12.88 -21.45 -23.87
CA VAL A 298 -12.26 -21.43 -22.55
C VAL A 298 -12.11 -22.88 -22.09
N ILE A 299 -10.87 -23.38 -22.05
CA ILE A 299 -10.57 -24.77 -21.79
C ILE A 299 -10.38 -25.12 -20.30
N ASP A 300 -10.23 -24.11 -19.45
CA ASP A 300 -10.05 -24.23 -18.01
C ASP A 300 -10.54 -22.91 -17.35
N PRO A 301 -11.07 -22.91 -16.13
CA PRO A 301 -11.45 -21.65 -15.45
C PRO A 301 -10.35 -20.61 -15.42
N ASP A 302 -9.09 -21.01 -15.27
CA ASP A 302 -7.92 -20.14 -15.26
C ASP A 302 -7.53 -19.58 -16.65
N ASP A 303 -7.99 -20.19 -17.74
CA ASP A 303 -7.76 -19.74 -19.11
C ASP A 303 -8.36 -18.36 -19.41
N ARG A 304 -9.20 -17.84 -18.51
CA ARG A 304 -9.68 -16.45 -18.50
C ARG A 304 -8.61 -15.45 -18.09
N GLN A 305 -7.56 -15.91 -17.40
CA GLN A 305 -6.45 -15.07 -16.91
C GLN A 305 -5.45 -14.80 -18.05
N PRO A 306 -5.03 -13.54 -18.24
CA PRO A 306 -4.02 -13.21 -19.24
C PRO A 306 -2.74 -14.01 -19.07
N GLY A 307 -2.24 -14.61 -20.13
CA GLY A 307 -0.98 -15.37 -20.11
C GLY A 307 -1.06 -16.74 -19.45
N TRP A 308 -2.24 -17.24 -19.08
CA TRP A 308 -2.38 -18.58 -18.46
C TRP A 308 -1.83 -19.70 -19.35
N ARG A 309 -1.89 -19.56 -20.69
CA ARG A 309 -1.35 -20.54 -21.64
C ARG A 309 0.17 -20.49 -21.79
N ASN A 310 0.83 -19.46 -21.25
CA ASN A 310 2.29 -19.38 -21.22
C ASN A 310 2.86 -20.40 -20.25
N ARG A 311 4.09 -20.89 -20.56
CA ARG A 311 4.81 -21.81 -19.67
C ARG A 311 6.19 -21.26 -19.36
N THR A 312 6.64 -21.50 -18.14
CA THR A 312 8.03 -21.19 -17.74
C THR A 312 8.87 -22.46 -17.81
N TYR A 313 10.09 -22.30 -18.27
CA TYR A 313 11.08 -23.37 -18.28
C TYR A 313 12.44 -22.87 -17.81
N VAL A 314 13.27 -23.79 -17.32
CA VAL A 314 14.62 -23.49 -16.83
C VAL A 314 15.64 -23.81 -17.90
N ALA A 315 16.64 -22.93 -18.07
CA ALA A 315 17.77 -23.15 -18.94
C ALA A 315 19.07 -22.70 -18.27
N LYS A 316 20.18 -23.39 -18.58
CA LYS A 316 21.54 -23.04 -18.15
C LYS A 316 22.27 -22.32 -19.28
N TYR A 317 22.82 -21.14 -18.98
CA TYR A 317 23.68 -20.38 -19.88
C TYR A 317 25.12 -20.44 -19.35
N ASP A 318 26.02 -21.06 -20.08
CA ASP A 318 27.44 -21.14 -19.75
C ASP A 318 28.15 -19.84 -20.13
N LEU A 319 28.72 -19.16 -19.14
CA LEU A 319 29.31 -17.82 -19.35
C LEU A 319 30.58 -17.85 -20.17
N LYS A 320 31.26 -19.00 -20.26
CA LYS A 320 32.50 -19.13 -21.05
C LYS A 320 32.24 -19.37 -22.52
N SER A 321 31.33 -20.29 -22.82
CA SER A 321 31.03 -20.70 -24.21
C SER A 321 29.86 -19.94 -24.83
N GLY A 322 28.99 -19.30 -24.04
CA GLY A 322 27.72 -18.73 -24.49
C GLY A 322 26.68 -19.78 -24.83
N LEU A 323 26.88 -21.05 -24.45
CA LEU A 323 25.94 -22.13 -24.71
C LEU A 323 24.70 -22.02 -23.83
N MET A 324 23.51 -21.97 -24.43
CA MET A 324 22.23 -22.03 -23.77
C MET A 324 21.65 -23.43 -23.86
N GLN A 325 21.56 -24.13 -22.74
CA GLN A 325 21.01 -25.48 -22.65
C GLN A 325 19.71 -25.48 -21.88
N PRO A 326 18.57 -25.88 -22.51
CA PRO A 326 17.32 -26.12 -21.78
C PRO A 326 17.51 -27.26 -20.76
N LEU A 327 17.04 -27.06 -19.51
CA LEU A 327 17.07 -28.05 -18.44
C LEU A 327 15.69 -28.67 -18.20
N THR A 328 14.63 -27.94 -18.52
CA THR A 328 13.25 -28.45 -18.44
C THR A 328 12.50 -28.22 -19.74
N PHE A 329 11.49 -29.05 -20.00
CA PHE A 329 10.67 -28.98 -21.21
C PHE A 329 9.25 -29.49 -20.90
N GLY A 330 8.27 -29.01 -21.64
CA GLY A 330 6.89 -29.53 -21.62
C GLY A 330 5.86 -28.51 -21.13
N TYR A 331 4.69 -29.01 -20.73
CA TYR A 331 3.51 -28.21 -20.40
C TYR A 331 3.44 -27.76 -18.94
N ARG A 332 4.38 -28.19 -18.09
CA ARG A 332 4.46 -27.80 -16.69
C ARG A 332 5.30 -26.53 -16.55
N ASN A 333 4.93 -25.66 -15.59
CA ASN A 333 5.78 -24.52 -15.24
C ASN A 333 6.94 -25.00 -14.37
N ALA A 334 8.15 -24.54 -14.69
CA ALA A 334 9.35 -24.82 -13.92
C ALA A 334 10.14 -23.54 -13.65
N TRP A 335 10.74 -23.42 -12.46
CA TRP A 335 11.60 -22.31 -12.08
C TRP A 335 12.70 -22.74 -11.13
N VAL A 336 13.73 -21.89 -11.00
CA VAL A 336 14.84 -22.10 -10.06
C VAL A 336 14.38 -21.64 -8.68
N SER A 337 14.48 -22.50 -7.67
CA SER A 337 14.22 -22.15 -6.27
C SER A 337 15.50 -21.72 -5.57
N ASP A 338 16.60 -22.47 -5.75
CA ASP A 338 17.88 -22.16 -5.13
C ASP A 338 19.06 -22.80 -5.89
N ILE A 339 20.28 -22.32 -5.62
CA ILE A 339 21.54 -22.90 -6.08
C ILE A 339 22.40 -23.19 -4.85
N SER A 340 23.00 -24.38 -4.74
CA SER A 340 23.88 -24.74 -3.62
C SER A 340 25.07 -23.79 -3.52
N ALA A 341 25.59 -23.59 -2.31
CA ALA A 341 26.68 -22.65 -2.04
C ALA A 341 27.97 -22.89 -2.88
N ASP A 342 28.20 -24.12 -3.30
CA ASP A 342 29.31 -24.50 -4.19
C ASP A 342 28.98 -24.45 -5.69
N GLY A 343 27.72 -24.13 -6.04
CA GLY A 343 27.25 -24.03 -7.41
C GLY A 343 27.08 -25.35 -8.15
N ARG A 344 27.20 -26.51 -7.46
CA ARG A 344 27.14 -27.82 -8.09
C ARG A 344 25.74 -28.36 -8.26
N GLU A 345 24.80 -27.89 -7.46
CA GLU A 345 23.43 -28.36 -7.45
C GLU A 345 22.44 -27.20 -7.53
N ALA A 346 21.28 -27.46 -8.14
CA ALA A 346 20.18 -26.52 -8.16
C ALA A 346 18.89 -27.20 -7.65
N LEU A 347 18.05 -26.43 -6.93
CA LEU A 347 16.68 -26.81 -6.63
C LEU A 347 15.78 -26.20 -7.67
N LEU A 348 15.03 -27.07 -8.38
CA LEU A 348 14.01 -26.68 -9.33
C LEU A 348 12.64 -26.99 -8.74
N MET A 349 11.74 -26.02 -8.81
CA MET A 349 10.33 -26.25 -8.51
C MET A 349 9.53 -26.39 -9.80
N VAL A 350 8.60 -27.31 -9.81
CA VAL A 350 7.71 -27.58 -10.94
C VAL A 350 6.28 -27.60 -10.44
N SER A 351 5.38 -26.86 -11.12
CA SER A 351 3.95 -26.88 -10.77
C SER A 351 3.13 -27.70 -11.77
N THR A 352 2.15 -28.42 -11.24
CA THR A 352 1.15 -29.18 -11.99
C THR A 352 -0.23 -28.72 -11.55
N HIS A 353 -1.09 -28.33 -12.51
CA HIS A 353 -2.47 -27.99 -12.23
C HIS A 353 -3.36 -29.25 -12.19
N ARG A 354 -4.32 -29.25 -11.25
CA ARG A 354 -5.25 -30.36 -11.03
C ARG A 354 -6.62 -29.82 -10.60
N MET A 355 -7.60 -29.90 -11.49
CA MET A 355 -8.99 -29.58 -11.12
C MET A 355 -9.66 -30.68 -10.27
N GLY A 356 -10.61 -30.32 -9.45
CA GLY A 356 -11.50 -31.22 -8.74
C GLY A 356 -11.04 -31.68 -7.37
N LYS A 357 -9.86 -31.29 -6.90
CA LYS A 357 -9.38 -31.56 -5.53
C LYS A 357 -8.60 -30.39 -4.97
N ARG A 358 -8.78 -30.11 -3.68
CA ARG A 358 -7.89 -29.28 -2.91
C ARG A 358 -6.60 -30.03 -2.57
N PRO A 359 -5.42 -29.50 -2.80
CA PRO A 359 -5.13 -28.26 -3.53
C PRO A 359 -5.20 -28.48 -5.05
N THR A 360 -5.56 -27.40 -5.79
CA THR A 360 -5.66 -27.45 -7.27
C THR A 360 -4.31 -27.27 -7.95
N THR A 361 -3.32 -26.75 -7.25
CA THR A 361 -1.93 -26.67 -7.75
C THR A 361 -1.03 -27.54 -6.88
N LEU A 362 -0.24 -28.39 -7.53
CA LEU A 362 0.72 -29.28 -6.88
C LEU A 362 2.14 -28.83 -7.26
N PHE A 363 3.06 -28.93 -6.32
CA PHE A 363 4.46 -28.58 -6.51
C PHE A 363 5.36 -29.79 -6.27
N SER A 364 6.33 -29.96 -7.15
CA SER A 364 7.42 -30.92 -6.98
C SER A 364 8.74 -30.17 -6.83
N VAL A 365 9.65 -30.70 -6.01
CA VAL A 365 10.99 -30.16 -5.81
C VAL A 365 11.99 -31.18 -6.33
N TYR A 366 12.78 -30.76 -7.30
CA TYR A 366 13.84 -31.56 -7.91
C TYR A 366 15.20 -30.95 -7.52
N ARG A 367 16.15 -31.83 -7.17
CA ARG A 367 17.56 -31.51 -7.01
C ARG A 367 18.29 -31.98 -8.28
N MET A 368 18.96 -31.07 -8.96
CA MET A 368 19.69 -31.36 -10.20
C MET A 368 21.19 -31.10 -10.00
N ASP A 369 22.03 -32.06 -10.37
CA ASP A 369 23.48 -31.86 -10.49
C ASP A 369 23.79 -31.01 -11.73
N MET A 370 24.46 -29.88 -11.56
CA MET A 370 24.68 -28.90 -12.63
C MET A 370 25.77 -29.32 -13.61
N GLN A 371 26.51 -30.37 -13.34
CA GLN A 371 27.54 -30.95 -14.21
C GLN A 371 27.01 -32.15 -15.00
N THR A 372 26.42 -33.13 -14.31
CA THR A 372 25.92 -34.38 -14.94
C THR A 372 24.50 -34.26 -15.45
N LEU A 373 23.72 -33.28 -14.95
CA LEU A 373 22.30 -33.05 -15.15
C LEU A 373 21.41 -34.21 -14.62
N GLU A 374 21.98 -35.03 -13.74
CA GLU A 374 21.21 -36.03 -13.02
C GLU A 374 20.22 -35.37 -12.07
N VAL A 375 19.01 -35.94 -11.98
CA VAL A 375 17.91 -35.41 -11.22
C VAL A 375 17.51 -36.35 -10.11
N ASP A 376 17.32 -35.81 -8.93
CA ASP A 376 16.82 -36.47 -7.74
C ASP A 376 15.53 -35.77 -7.27
N THR A 377 14.44 -36.52 -7.10
CA THR A 377 13.15 -35.99 -6.66
C THR A 377 13.13 -35.90 -5.13
N LEU A 378 13.05 -34.69 -4.58
CA LEU A 378 12.97 -34.45 -3.14
C LEU A 378 11.52 -34.45 -2.64
N VAL A 379 10.62 -33.79 -3.35
CA VAL A 379 9.18 -33.74 -3.05
C VAL A 379 8.42 -33.96 -4.36
N GLU A 380 7.41 -34.81 -4.32
CA GLU A 380 6.56 -35.09 -5.46
C GLU A 380 5.12 -34.66 -5.16
N GLU A 381 4.60 -33.75 -5.98
CA GLU A 381 3.20 -33.31 -6.03
C GLU A 381 2.57 -32.95 -4.66
N ASP A 382 3.23 -32.12 -3.87
CA ASP A 382 2.68 -31.51 -2.64
C ASP A 382 2.15 -30.10 -2.94
N GLY A 383 0.85 -29.88 -2.78
CA GLY A 383 0.22 -28.57 -3.06
C GLY A 383 0.30 -27.56 -1.90
N PHE A 384 0.99 -27.89 -0.82
CA PHE A 384 1.07 -27.07 0.38
C PHE A 384 2.45 -26.47 0.63
N ILE A 385 3.44 -26.77 -0.23
CA ILE A 385 4.76 -26.15 -0.21
C ILE A 385 4.80 -24.91 -1.10
N SER A 386 5.68 -23.96 -0.77
CA SER A 386 5.81 -22.69 -1.51
C SER A 386 7.24 -22.36 -1.93
N HIS A 387 8.25 -22.85 -1.19
CA HIS A 387 9.66 -22.53 -1.44
C HIS A 387 10.59 -23.58 -0.87
N ALA A 388 11.78 -23.71 -1.46
CA ALA A 388 12.82 -24.62 -1.00
C ALA A 388 14.21 -23.98 -1.12
N LEU A 389 15.05 -24.12 -0.09
CA LEU A 389 16.41 -23.59 0.00
C LEU A 389 17.38 -24.67 0.45
N PHE A 390 18.59 -24.67 -0.10
CA PHE A 390 19.67 -25.52 0.41
C PHE A 390 20.17 -25.06 1.79
N ALA A 391 20.53 -26.00 2.64
CA ALA A 391 21.47 -25.76 3.73
C ALA A 391 22.86 -25.39 3.16
N PRO A 392 23.73 -24.71 3.92
CA PRO A 392 25.08 -24.33 3.46
C PRO A 392 25.92 -25.49 2.92
N ASP A 393 25.71 -26.70 3.42
CA ASP A 393 26.41 -27.93 2.99
C ASP A 393 25.62 -28.79 2.01
N ALA A 394 24.46 -28.32 1.55
CA ALA A 394 23.52 -29.00 0.67
C ALA A 394 23.03 -30.41 1.14
N ARG A 395 23.30 -30.79 2.40
CA ARG A 395 22.82 -32.08 2.95
C ARG A 395 21.39 -32.04 3.44
N GLN A 396 20.88 -30.84 3.65
CA GLN A 396 19.50 -30.57 4.05
C GLN A 396 18.89 -29.52 3.14
N VAL A 397 17.56 -29.53 3.07
CA VAL A 397 16.75 -28.54 2.37
C VAL A 397 15.73 -27.98 3.34
N LEU A 398 15.69 -26.67 3.44
CA LEU A 398 14.66 -25.93 4.17
C LEU A 398 13.48 -25.73 3.22
N ILE A 399 12.32 -26.24 3.61
CA ILE A 399 11.07 -26.11 2.85
C ILE A 399 10.14 -25.16 3.61
N GLN A 400 9.58 -24.20 2.92
CA GLN A 400 8.50 -23.34 3.41
C GLN A 400 7.17 -23.85 2.84
N GLY A 401 6.13 -23.89 3.68
CA GLY A 401 4.83 -24.38 3.27
C GLY A 401 3.77 -24.16 4.35
N SER A 402 2.53 -24.53 4.06
CA SER A 402 1.45 -24.48 5.04
C SER A 402 1.57 -25.61 6.07
N PRO A 403 0.79 -25.62 7.15
CA PRO A 403 0.80 -26.70 8.13
C PRO A 403 0.51 -28.09 7.55
N GLU A 404 -0.22 -28.16 6.43
CA GLU A 404 -0.60 -29.40 5.75
C GLU A 404 0.52 -29.97 4.86
N ALA A 405 1.60 -29.23 4.62
CA ALA A 405 2.72 -29.67 3.80
C ALA A 405 3.39 -30.94 4.35
N LEU A 406 3.98 -31.73 3.43
CA LEU A 406 4.79 -32.88 3.72
C LEU A 406 4.04 -33.92 4.62
N GLY A 407 2.79 -34.17 4.26
CA GLY A 407 1.92 -35.13 4.98
C GLY A 407 1.32 -34.57 6.29
N GLY A 408 1.29 -33.25 6.46
CA GLY A 408 0.65 -32.59 7.61
C GLY A 408 1.50 -32.63 8.90
N VAL A 409 2.80 -32.83 8.80
CA VAL A 409 3.69 -32.91 9.98
C VAL A 409 3.78 -31.56 10.74
N GLY A 410 3.40 -30.43 10.10
CA GLY A 410 3.34 -29.10 10.68
C GLY A 410 2.03 -28.77 11.40
N MET A 411 1.01 -29.59 11.32
CA MET A 411 -0.31 -29.29 11.87
C MET A 411 -0.32 -29.21 13.39
N ASN A 412 -0.93 -28.13 13.92
CA ASN A 412 -1.14 -27.86 15.34
C ASN A 412 -2.50 -27.18 15.56
N VAL A 413 -3.55 -27.81 15.05
CA VAL A 413 -4.96 -27.41 15.16
C VAL A 413 -5.73 -28.42 16.01
N GLU A 414 -6.97 -28.11 16.36
CA GLU A 414 -7.84 -29.02 17.09
C GLU A 414 -8.28 -30.21 16.18
N LYS A 415 -8.64 -31.33 16.81
CA LYS A 415 -9.10 -32.50 16.06
C LYS A 415 -10.34 -32.16 15.22
N GLY A 416 -10.25 -32.44 13.93
CA GLY A 416 -11.35 -32.16 12.97
C GLY A 416 -11.33 -30.75 12.38
N GLN A 417 -10.45 -29.85 12.85
CA GLN A 417 -10.26 -28.52 12.29
C GLN A 417 -9.29 -28.59 11.10
N THR A 418 -9.60 -27.88 10.03
CA THR A 418 -8.69 -27.69 8.88
C THR A 418 -7.84 -26.46 9.12
N PRO A 419 -6.49 -26.57 9.05
CA PRO A 419 -5.64 -25.39 9.20
C PRO A 419 -5.82 -24.41 8.02
N SER A 420 -5.48 -23.14 8.24
CA SER A 420 -5.40 -22.18 7.15
C SER A 420 -4.23 -22.52 6.23
N MET A 421 -4.51 -22.68 4.94
CA MET A 421 -3.44 -22.95 3.97
C MET A 421 -2.56 -21.70 3.70
N ILE A 422 -2.97 -20.53 4.18
CA ILE A 422 -2.19 -19.29 4.11
C ILE A 422 -1.19 -19.18 5.28
N ASP A 423 -1.42 -19.90 6.39
CA ASP A 423 -0.44 -19.94 7.48
C ASP A 423 0.85 -20.64 7.01
N SER A 424 2.00 -20.03 7.27
CA SER A 424 3.28 -20.46 6.68
C SER A 424 4.26 -20.93 7.75
N GLN A 425 4.86 -22.10 7.48
CA GLN A 425 5.74 -22.86 8.38
C GLN A 425 7.07 -23.18 7.71
N LEU A 426 8.06 -23.57 8.52
CA LEU A 426 9.37 -24.05 8.07
C LEU A 426 9.56 -25.52 8.43
N PHE A 427 10.07 -26.27 7.45
CA PHE A 427 10.38 -27.69 7.56
C PHE A 427 11.82 -27.95 7.14
N LEU A 428 12.53 -28.79 7.85
CA LEU A 428 13.87 -29.22 7.51
C LEU A 428 13.85 -30.67 7.01
N MET A 429 14.24 -30.86 5.75
CA MET A 429 14.33 -32.18 5.12
C MET A 429 15.79 -32.62 5.00
N ASN A 430 16.12 -33.82 5.44
CA ASN A 430 17.41 -34.43 5.15
C ASN A 430 17.39 -35.04 3.74
N VAL A 431 18.37 -34.69 2.91
CA VAL A 431 18.42 -35.07 1.50
C VAL A 431 18.61 -36.62 1.34
N ALA A 432 19.38 -37.27 2.20
CA ALA A 432 19.72 -38.67 2.06
C ALA A 432 18.55 -39.63 2.38
N ASP A 433 17.83 -39.38 3.47
CA ASP A 433 16.77 -40.28 3.97
C ASP A 433 15.36 -39.69 3.86
N ARG A 434 15.22 -38.45 3.35
CA ARG A 434 13.95 -37.70 3.20
C ARG A 434 13.23 -37.46 4.52
N LYS A 435 13.88 -37.61 5.65
CA LYS A 435 13.28 -37.34 6.96
C LYS A 435 12.99 -35.84 7.10
N VAL A 436 11.75 -35.51 7.45
CA VAL A 436 11.27 -34.14 7.64
C VAL A 436 11.11 -33.83 9.13
N THR A 437 11.62 -32.67 9.55
CA THR A 437 11.44 -32.11 10.89
C THR A 437 10.72 -30.76 10.78
N PRO A 438 9.51 -30.59 11.36
CA PRO A 438 8.84 -29.30 11.39
C PRO A 438 9.53 -28.38 12.41
N LEU A 439 10.06 -27.23 11.97
CA LEU A 439 10.82 -26.31 12.82
C LEU A 439 9.93 -25.30 13.55
N THR A 440 8.78 -24.97 12.98
CA THR A 440 7.92 -23.89 13.47
C THR A 440 6.50 -24.32 13.84
N ARG A 441 6.26 -25.62 14.03
CA ARG A 441 4.93 -26.20 14.31
C ARG A 441 4.19 -25.54 15.49
N THR A 442 4.90 -25.17 16.54
CA THR A 442 4.36 -24.53 17.76
C THR A 442 4.63 -23.03 17.82
N PHE A 443 5.15 -22.49 16.73
CA PHE A 443 5.47 -21.06 16.62
C PHE A 443 4.24 -20.31 16.10
N ASN A 444 3.71 -19.38 16.87
CA ASN A 444 2.45 -18.70 16.54
C ASN A 444 2.55 -17.72 15.36
N PRO A 445 3.67 -16.96 15.17
CA PRO A 445 3.80 -16.12 13.99
C PRO A 445 3.85 -16.93 12.69
N SER A 446 3.36 -16.36 11.59
CA SER A 446 3.37 -16.96 10.26
C SER A 446 4.60 -16.49 9.46
N VAL A 447 5.40 -17.41 8.94
CA VAL A 447 6.67 -17.12 8.25
C VAL A 447 6.42 -16.39 6.93
N ARG A 448 7.19 -15.32 6.64
CA ARG A 448 7.09 -14.54 5.40
C ARG A 448 8.27 -14.81 4.47
N SER A 449 9.42 -14.26 4.78
CA SER A 449 10.64 -14.43 3.99
C SER A 449 11.74 -15.09 4.81
N VAL A 450 12.53 -15.96 4.21
CA VAL A 450 13.54 -16.74 4.89
C VAL A 450 14.85 -16.75 4.08
N GLN A 451 15.96 -16.69 4.78
CA GLN A 451 17.30 -16.86 4.22
C GLN A 451 18.13 -17.75 5.15
N TRP A 452 18.90 -18.66 4.60
CA TRP A 452 19.88 -19.46 5.36
C TRP A 452 21.26 -18.82 5.21
N ASN A 453 21.82 -18.32 6.28
CA ASN A 453 23.08 -17.55 6.23
C ASN A 453 24.28 -18.49 6.11
N LEU A 454 25.11 -18.27 5.09
CA LEU A 454 26.32 -19.04 4.84
C LEU A 454 27.42 -18.72 5.85
N SER A 455 27.45 -17.52 6.43
CA SER A 455 28.56 -17.09 7.32
C SER A 455 28.48 -17.66 8.73
N ASP A 456 27.28 -17.98 9.25
CA ASP A 456 27.10 -18.49 10.61
C ASP A 456 26.20 -19.76 10.69
N GLY A 457 25.66 -20.22 9.55
CA GLY A 457 24.82 -21.40 9.46
C GLY A 457 23.43 -21.25 10.11
N GLN A 458 23.06 -20.04 10.51
CA GLN A 458 21.75 -19.77 11.12
C GLN A 458 20.71 -19.44 10.05
N ILE A 459 19.45 -19.70 10.35
CA ILE A 459 18.32 -19.31 9.51
C ILE A 459 17.75 -18.00 10.04
N TYR A 460 17.64 -17.00 9.18
CA TYR A 460 17.00 -15.73 9.49
C TYR A 460 15.70 -15.60 8.71
N PHE A 461 14.65 -15.10 9.35
CA PHE A 461 13.37 -14.95 8.70
C PHE A 461 12.53 -13.82 9.32
N THR A 462 11.68 -13.22 8.49
CA THR A 462 10.59 -12.39 9.00
C THR A 462 9.32 -13.21 9.13
N ALA A 463 8.49 -12.87 10.11
CA ALA A 463 7.19 -13.49 10.27
C ALA A 463 6.13 -12.47 10.69
N GLU A 464 4.90 -12.72 10.26
CA GLU A 464 3.73 -12.03 10.81
C GLU A 464 3.58 -12.43 12.28
N ASN A 465 3.90 -11.50 13.17
CA ASN A 465 3.73 -11.61 14.60
C ASN A 465 2.58 -10.71 15.02
N ARG A 466 1.37 -11.24 15.02
CA ARG A 466 0.13 -10.46 15.10
C ARG A 466 0.03 -9.52 13.89
N ASP A 467 -0.01 -8.21 14.10
CA ASP A 467 -0.06 -7.19 13.05
C ASP A 467 1.30 -6.55 12.72
N CYS A 468 2.41 -7.09 13.30
CA CYS A 468 3.78 -6.68 13.06
C CYS A 468 4.52 -7.66 12.14
N TYR A 469 5.61 -7.21 11.52
CA TYR A 469 6.57 -8.08 10.81
C TYR A 469 7.87 -8.13 11.59
N SER A 470 7.99 -9.15 12.44
CA SER A 470 9.14 -9.31 13.33
C SER A 470 10.25 -10.14 12.69
N LEU A 471 11.49 -9.84 13.02
CA LEU A 471 12.69 -10.52 12.52
C LEU A 471 13.19 -11.55 13.53
N TYR A 472 13.44 -12.77 13.06
CA TYR A 472 13.83 -13.91 13.88
C TYR A 472 15.12 -14.55 13.38
N ARG A 473 15.82 -15.21 14.33
CA ARG A 473 16.90 -16.15 14.09
C ARG A 473 16.50 -17.53 14.58
N LEU A 474 16.72 -18.55 13.76
CA LEU A 474 16.49 -19.95 14.09
C LEU A 474 17.82 -20.71 13.98
N ASP A 475 18.20 -21.42 15.04
CA ASP A 475 19.30 -22.38 15.04
C ASP A 475 18.76 -23.72 14.51
N PRO A 476 19.18 -24.18 13.31
CA PRO A 476 18.66 -25.39 12.71
C PRO A 476 19.03 -26.67 13.47
N SER A 477 20.09 -26.63 14.29
CA SER A 477 20.56 -27.79 15.06
C SER A 477 19.73 -28.04 16.32
N SER A 478 19.33 -26.96 17.01
CA SER A 478 18.56 -27.04 18.25
C SER A 478 17.07 -26.75 18.07
N GLY A 479 16.67 -26.18 16.92
CA GLY A 479 15.31 -25.68 16.68
C GLY A 479 14.97 -24.42 17.48
N LYS A 480 15.94 -23.77 18.13
CA LYS A 480 15.71 -22.58 18.95
C LYS A 480 15.43 -21.36 18.08
N ILE A 481 14.25 -20.76 18.25
CA ILE A 481 13.86 -19.52 17.63
C ILE A 481 14.11 -18.36 18.62
N THR A 482 14.73 -17.27 18.14
CA THR A 482 15.03 -16.08 18.91
C THR A 482 14.52 -14.85 18.16
N LEU A 483 13.67 -14.05 18.78
CA LEU A 483 13.27 -12.73 18.28
C LEU A 483 14.49 -11.81 18.33
N LEU A 484 14.77 -11.11 17.24
CA LEU A 484 15.80 -10.08 17.20
C LEU A 484 15.19 -8.74 17.60
N ASP A 485 15.88 -8.04 18.51
CA ASP A 485 15.46 -6.71 18.94
C ASP A 485 15.83 -5.68 17.86
N VAL A 486 14.83 -5.19 17.15
CA VAL A 486 14.97 -4.20 16.08
C VAL A 486 14.04 -3.01 16.32
N PRO A 487 14.42 -1.79 15.89
CA PRO A 487 13.68 -0.56 16.22
C PRO A 487 12.31 -0.45 15.55
N GLU A 488 12.05 -1.21 14.46
CA GLU A 488 10.83 -1.08 13.67
C GLU A 488 9.82 -2.20 13.96
N GLU A 489 8.54 -1.85 13.97
CA GLU A 489 7.44 -2.82 14.14
C GLU A 489 7.26 -3.69 12.88
N MET A 490 7.60 -3.14 11.71
CA MET A 490 7.44 -3.76 10.41
C MET A 490 8.78 -3.87 9.71
N VAL A 491 9.47 -5.01 9.80
CA VAL A 491 10.65 -5.31 8.97
C VAL A 491 10.17 -5.76 7.60
N LEU A 492 10.23 -4.87 6.61
CA LEU A 492 9.67 -5.10 5.28
C LEU A 492 10.54 -6.01 4.42
N ALA A 493 11.87 -5.87 4.51
CA ALA A 493 12.83 -6.78 3.89
C ALA A 493 14.18 -6.72 4.61
N PHE A 494 14.94 -7.80 4.47
CA PHE A 494 16.32 -7.91 4.97
C PHE A 494 17.20 -8.62 3.95
N SER A 495 18.52 -8.48 4.10
CA SER A 495 19.55 -9.11 3.28
C SER A 495 20.75 -9.45 4.13
N LEU A 496 21.35 -10.63 3.92
CA LEU A 496 22.50 -11.15 4.63
C LEU A 496 23.73 -11.14 3.74
N ALA A 497 24.90 -10.87 4.33
CA ALA A 497 26.18 -11.08 3.67
C ALA A 497 26.59 -12.56 3.79
N ASP A 498 27.04 -13.17 2.69
CA ASP A 498 27.44 -14.60 2.66
C ASP A 498 28.75 -14.87 3.38
N LYS A 499 29.69 -13.90 3.37
CA LYS A 499 31.07 -14.03 3.84
C LYS A 499 31.38 -13.19 5.08
N ALA A 500 30.38 -12.47 5.62
CA ALA A 500 30.55 -11.60 6.77
C ALA A 500 29.33 -11.61 7.69
N PRO A 501 29.48 -11.37 9.00
CA PRO A 501 28.34 -11.34 9.94
C PRO A 501 27.59 -10.01 9.86
N VAL A 502 27.06 -9.67 8.69
CA VAL A 502 26.39 -8.39 8.42
C VAL A 502 25.03 -8.66 7.80
N MET A 503 24.03 -7.96 8.32
CA MET A 503 22.68 -7.88 7.78
C MET A 503 22.36 -6.42 7.48
N ALA A 504 21.59 -6.15 6.42
CA ALA A 504 20.87 -4.91 6.25
C ALA A 504 19.36 -5.19 6.22
N PHE A 505 18.57 -4.27 6.71
CA PHE A 505 17.12 -4.32 6.62
C PHE A 505 16.53 -2.91 6.57
N TYR A 506 15.29 -2.84 6.12
CA TYR A 506 14.50 -1.61 6.25
C TYR A 506 13.11 -1.95 6.77
N GLY A 507 12.51 -0.96 7.38
CA GLY A 507 11.20 -1.12 7.98
C GLY A 507 10.52 0.21 8.22
N GLU A 508 9.33 0.10 8.81
CA GLU A 508 8.48 1.20 9.22
C GLU A 508 7.73 0.82 10.50
N SER A 509 7.07 1.78 11.12
CA SER A 509 6.22 1.56 12.29
C SER A 509 4.93 2.35 12.13
N ALA A 510 3.92 2.13 12.98
CA ALA A 510 2.66 2.85 12.88
C ALA A 510 2.81 4.40 12.89
N ALA A 511 3.91 4.93 13.41
CA ALA A 511 4.18 6.36 13.55
C ALA A 511 5.32 6.90 12.66
N ASN A 512 5.93 6.07 11.84
CA ASN A 512 7.01 6.49 10.93
C ASN A 512 7.04 5.66 9.65
N SER A 513 7.38 6.31 8.53
CA SER A 513 7.67 5.68 7.25
C SER A 513 9.07 5.02 7.26
N HIS A 514 9.61 4.69 6.11
CA HIS A 514 10.79 3.84 5.97
C HIS A 514 12.07 4.40 6.60
N ARG A 515 12.77 3.50 7.32
CA ARG A 515 14.13 3.68 7.85
C ARG A 515 14.99 2.48 7.48
N ILE A 516 16.28 2.74 7.21
CA ILE A 516 17.24 1.73 6.74
C ILE A 516 18.27 1.50 7.81
N TYR A 517 18.56 0.22 8.07
CA TYR A 517 19.43 -0.22 9.15
C TYR A 517 20.47 -1.22 8.64
N THR A 518 21.60 -1.29 9.34
CA THR A 518 22.53 -2.43 9.29
C THR A 518 22.68 -3.04 10.67
N MET A 519 22.98 -4.33 10.73
CA MET A 519 23.20 -5.07 11.96
C MET A 519 24.41 -5.96 11.85
N ASN A 520 25.28 -5.92 12.86
CA ASN A 520 26.32 -6.94 13.04
C ASN A 520 25.68 -8.15 13.76
N LEU A 521 25.68 -9.31 13.12
CA LEU A 521 24.98 -10.51 13.60
C LEU A 521 25.57 -11.07 14.91
N LYS A 522 26.86 -10.83 15.19
CA LYS A 522 27.50 -11.23 16.45
C LYS A 522 27.09 -10.35 17.62
N LYS A 523 26.90 -9.05 17.37
CA LYS A 523 26.51 -8.07 18.40
C LYS A 523 24.99 -7.94 18.54
N GLN A 524 24.24 -8.32 17.51
CA GLN A 524 22.77 -8.21 17.40
C GLN A 524 22.25 -6.81 17.72
N LYS A 525 22.97 -5.78 17.29
CA LYS A 525 22.60 -4.38 17.48
C LYS A 525 22.37 -3.72 16.13
N ALA A 526 21.15 -3.21 15.93
CA ALA A 526 20.79 -2.43 14.74
C ALA A 526 21.37 -1.01 14.82
N GLU A 527 21.90 -0.52 13.71
CA GLU A 527 22.41 0.83 13.55
C GLU A 527 21.66 1.51 12.41
N LEU A 528 21.03 2.66 12.67
CA LEU A 528 20.33 3.47 11.69
C LEU A 528 21.34 4.00 10.66
N ARG A 529 21.04 3.79 9.38
CA ARG A 529 21.85 4.30 8.25
C ARG A 529 21.19 5.46 7.54
N GLU A 530 19.88 5.41 7.41
CA GLU A 530 19.13 6.49 6.78
C GLU A 530 17.70 6.54 7.33
N ASP A 531 17.24 7.74 7.63
CA ASP A 531 15.85 8.03 8.03
C ASP A 531 15.13 8.78 6.89
N LEU A 532 14.40 8.03 6.06
CA LEU A 532 13.58 8.62 5.00
C LEU A 532 12.30 9.24 5.57
N SER A 533 11.86 8.74 6.72
CA SER A 533 10.68 9.23 7.42
C SER A 533 10.84 10.66 7.93
N GLU A 534 12.04 11.03 8.41
CA GLU A 534 12.32 12.39 8.89
C GLU A 534 12.04 13.45 7.82
N LYS A 535 12.43 13.18 6.57
CA LYS A 535 12.18 14.09 5.43
C LYS A 535 10.70 14.15 5.06
N LEU A 536 10.03 12.98 5.04
CA LEU A 536 8.63 12.87 4.66
C LEU A 536 7.72 13.57 5.70
N LEU A 537 8.02 13.38 6.98
CA LEU A 537 7.18 13.85 8.08
C LEU A 537 7.64 15.20 8.66
N LYS A 538 8.63 15.84 8.04
CA LYS A 538 9.11 17.15 8.49
C LYS A 538 7.99 18.20 8.48
N GLY A 539 7.70 18.78 9.64
CA GLY A 539 6.64 19.75 9.79
C GLY A 539 5.22 19.15 9.72
N ILE A 540 5.07 17.83 9.83
CA ILE A 540 3.77 17.18 9.90
C ILE A 540 3.48 16.76 11.34
N ARG A 541 2.25 16.99 11.79
CA ARG A 541 1.75 16.50 13.07
C ARG A 541 0.86 15.28 12.86
N LEU A 542 1.31 14.15 13.36
CA LEU A 542 0.54 12.92 13.39
C LEU A 542 -0.25 12.80 14.71
N GLY A 543 -1.37 12.10 14.65
CA GLY A 543 -2.05 11.61 15.84
C GLY A 543 -1.30 10.42 16.46
N ARG A 544 -1.56 10.15 17.74
CA ARG A 544 -0.98 8.99 18.43
C ARG A 544 -1.62 7.70 17.94
N CYS A 545 -0.81 6.64 17.82
CA CYS A 545 -1.28 5.28 17.64
C CYS A 545 -1.04 4.51 18.93
N GLU A 546 -2.07 3.85 19.44
CA GLU A 546 -2.02 3.11 20.71
C GLU A 546 -2.65 1.73 20.53
N ASP A 547 -2.16 0.74 21.27
CA ASP A 547 -2.74 -0.61 21.28
C ASP A 547 -3.97 -0.65 22.19
N TRP A 548 -4.97 -1.42 21.73
CA TRP A 548 -6.10 -1.74 22.57
C TRP A 548 -6.61 -3.14 22.25
N ASN A 549 -6.61 -4.00 23.25
CA ASN A 549 -6.99 -5.40 23.15
C ASN A 549 -8.17 -5.66 24.09
N PHE A 550 -8.98 -6.66 23.77
CA PHE A 550 -10.06 -7.10 24.65
C PHE A 550 -10.15 -8.63 24.67
N VAL A 551 -10.75 -9.16 25.72
CA VAL A 551 -11.09 -10.58 25.79
C VAL A 551 -12.50 -10.75 25.23
N SER A 552 -12.65 -11.56 24.18
CA SER A 552 -13.95 -11.87 23.59
C SER A 552 -14.82 -12.74 24.51
N SER A 553 -16.10 -12.82 24.21
CA SER A 553 -17.04 -13.71 24.91
C SER A 553 -16.65 -15.19 24.82
N ARG A 554 -15.80 -15.56 23.84
CA ARG A 554 -15.24 -16.90 23.68
C ARG A 554 -13.96 -17.13 24.49
N GLY A 555 -13.45 -16.11 25.19
CA GLY A 555 -12.25 -16.18 26.01
C GLY A 555 -10.94 -15.90 25.28
N ASP A 556 -10.99 -15.53 24.00
CA ASP A 556 -9.80 -15.19 23.23
C ASP A 556 -9.42 -13.73 23.40
N THR A 557 -8.13 -13.44 23.41
CA THR A 557 -7.65 -12.06 23.29
C THR A 557 -7.71 -11.62 21.85
N ILE A 558 -8.55 -10.63 21.55
CA ILE A 558 -8.64 -9.97 20.24
C ILE A 558 -7.81 -8.70 20.30
N TYR A 559 -6.85 -8.61 19.40
CA TYR A 559 -5.90 -7.51 19.33
C TYR A 559 -6.44 -6.38 18.46
N GLY A 560 -6.00 -5.17 18.76
CA GLY A 560 -6.32 -3.99 17.96
C GLY A 560 -5.41 -2.83 18.29
N ARG A 561 -5.51 -1.81 17.48
CA ARG A 561 -4.86 -0.51 17.68
C ARG A 561 -5.79 0.61 17.26
N TYR A 562 -5.55 1.80 17.75
CA TYR A 562 -6.35 2.94 17.35
C TYR A 562 -5.48 4.19 17.16
N TYR A 563 -5.96 5.07 16.29
CA TYR A 563 -5.32 6.34 15.96
C TYR A 563 -6.20 7.46 16.47
N LEU A 564 -5.60 8.40 17.19
CA LEU A 564 -6.26 9.60 17.70
C LEU A 564 -6.01 10.79 16.77
N PRO A 565 -6.92 11.78 16.71
CA PRO A 565 -6.67 13.03 16.01
C PRO A 565 -5.40 13.74 16.48
N PRO A 566 -4.68 14.46 15.61
CA PRO A 566 -3.46 15.20 15.99
C PRO A 566 -3.64 16.23 17.10
N TYR A 567 -4.84 16.83 17.23
CA TYR A 567 -5.20 17.79 18.28
C TYR A 567 -6.23 17.19 19.24
N PHE A 568 -5.98 15.95 19.65
CA PHE A 568 -6.89 15.21 20.51
C PHE A 568 -7.12 15.90 21.86
N ASP A 569 -8.39 16.02 22.24
CA ASP A 569 -8.86 16.60 23.49
C ASP A 569 -9.90 15.64 24.11
N GLU A 570 -9.58 15.05 25.24
CA GLU A 570 -10.44 14.06 25.93
C GLU A 570 -11.82 14.62 26.34
N SER A 571 -11.96 15.93 26.45
CA SER A 571 -13.23 16.57 26.78
C SER A 571 -14.22 16.61 25.62
N LYS A 572 -13.76 16.37 24.39
CA LYS A 572 -14.55 16.39 23.16
C LYS A 572 -15.07 15.00 22.79
N LYS A 573 -16.09 14.98 21.93
CA LYS A 573 -16.63 13.76 21.33
C LYS A 573 -16.18 13.65 19.88
N TYR A 574 -15.65 12.49 19.52
CA TYR A 574 -15.16 12.22 18.15
C TYR A 574 -15.97 11.13 17.46
N PRO A 575 -16.29 11.26 16.18
CA PRO A 575 -16.76 10.14 15.39
C PRO A 575 -15.65 9.10 15.23
N MET A 576 -16.02 7.84 15.00
CA MET A 576 -15.08 6.74 14.89
C MET A 576 -15.25 5.99 13.57
N ILE A 577 -14.13 5.56 12.99
CA ILE A 577 -14.06 4.63 11.87
C ILE A 577 -13.47 3.32 12.37
N VAL A 578 -14.18 2.20 12.18
CA VAL A 578 -13.70 0.85 12.46
C VAL A 578 -13.19 0.26 11.15
N TYR A 579 -11.91 -0.15 11.12
CA TYR A 579 -11.28 -0.78 9.99
C TYR A 579 -10.87 -2.22 10.30
N TYR A 580 -11.06 -3.10 9.34
CA TYR A 580 -10.70 -4.52 9.42
C TYR A 580 -10.50 -5.10 8.02
N TYR A 581 -9.74 -6.18 7.92
CA TYR A 581 -9.77 -7.07 6.77
C TYR A 581 -10.73 -8.23 7.03
N GLY A 582 -10.59 -8.91 8.16
CA GLY A 582 -11.47 -10.00 8.57
C GLY A 582 -11.32 -11.30 7.76
N GLY A 583 -10.35 -11.36 6.87
CA GLY A 583 -10.00 -12.55 6.11
C GLY A 583 -8.82 -13.30 6.72
N CYS A 584 -8.08 -14.04 5.89
CA CYS A 584 -7.01 -14.94 6.31
C CYS A 584 -5.71 -14.28 6.80
N SER A 585 -5.58 -12.95 6.72
CA SER A 585 -4.39 -12.20 7.13
C SER A 585 -4.73 -11.01 8.03
N PRO A 586 -3.79 -10.54 8.87
CA PRO A 586 -3.99 -9.37 9.70
C PRO A 586 -3.99 -8.07 8.88
N THR A 587 -4.58 -7.02 9.44
CA THR A 587 -4.31 -5.64 9.00
C THR A 587 -3.01 -5.18 9.64
N SER A 588 -1.93 -5.19 8.86
CA SER A 588 -0.58 -4.87 9.34
C SER A 588 -0.41 -3.40 9.75
N ARG A 589 0.65 -3.10 10.55
CA ARG A 589 0.98 -1.77 11.08
C ARG A 589 1.70 -0.87 10.10
N ASN A 590 1.60 -1.13 8.83
CA ASN A 590 2.22 -0.28 7.82
C ASN A 590 1.81 1.18 7.99
N PHE A 591 2.79 2.08 7.97
CA PHE A 591 2.55 3.51 7.85
C PHE A 591 2.03 3.83 6.46
N ASP A 592 2.72 3.27 5.46
CA ASP A 592 2.41 3.42 4.05
C ASP A 592 1.35 2.39 3.61
N THR A 593 0.09 2.75 3.75
CA THR A 593 -1.05 1.89 3.44
C THR A 593 -1.98 2.51 2.40
N LEU A 594 -2.75 1.64 1.72
CA LEU A 594 -3.79 2.07 0.79
C LEU A 594 -4.89 2.89 1.48
N TYR A 595 -5.16 2.61 2.77
CA TYR A 595 -6.10 3.34 3.62
C TYR A 595 -5.31 4.14 4.66
N PRO A 596 -5.03 5.43 4.42
CA PRO A 596 -4.11 6.23 5.23
C PRO A 596 -4.76 6.61 6.57
N PHE A 597 -4.62 5.78 7.60
CA PHE A 597 -5.27 5.96 8.91
C PHE A 597 -4.95 7.30 9.57
N HIS A 598 -3.72 7.78 9.41
CA HIS A 598 -3.36 9.11 9.90
C HIS A 598 -4.08 10.25 9.18
N ALA A 599 -4.43 10.09 7.89
CA ALA A 599 -5.21 11.09 7.17
C ALA A 599 -6.67 11.09 7.63
N TYR A 600 -7.24 9.93 7.96
CA TYR A 600 -8.57 9.86 8.59
C TYR A 600 -8.56 10.50 9.98
N ALA A 601 -7.54 10.21 10.79
CA ALA A 601 -7.37 10.81 12.11
C ALA A 601 -7.19 12.33 12.02
N ALA A 602 -6.45 12.83 11.02
CA ALA A 602 -6.27 14.26 10.79
C ALA A 602 -7.58 15.01 10.48
N GLN A 603 -8.60 14.32 9.97
CA GLN A 603 -9.95 14.85 9.75
C GLN A 603 -10.88 14.74 10.97
N GLY A 604 -10.32 14.42 12.14
CA GLY A 604 -11.06 14.39 13.40
C GLY A 604 -11.74 13.06 13.74
N TYR A 605 -11.37 11.96 13.08
CA TYR A 605 -11.87 10.63 13.43
C TYR A 605 -10.94 9.92 14.42
N VAL A 606 -11.50 9.18 15.36
CA VAL A 606 -10.80 8.06 16.00
C VAL A 606 -10.85 6.90 15.02
N VAL A 607 -9.72 6.29 14.70
CA VAL A 607 -9.66 5.14 13.78
C VAL A 607 -9.28 3.90 14.57
N TYR A 608 -10.20 2.95 14.72
CA TYR A 608 -9.98 1.68 15.40
C TYR A 608 -9.76 0.56 14.40
N VAL A 609 -8.59 -0.07 14.43
CA VAL A 609 -8.22 -1.22 13.60
C VAL A 609 -8.26 -2.46 14.46
N VAL A 610 -9.16 -3.40 14.15
CA VAL A 610 -9.34 -4.65 14.89
C VAL A 610 -8.79 -5.84 14.12
N GLN A 611 -8.18 -6.79 14.83
CA GLN A 611 -7.62 -8.05 14.29
C GLN A 611 -8.54 -9.21 14.69
N PRO A 612 -9.61 -9.48 13.94
CA PRO A 612 -10.58 -10.51 14.32
C PRO A 612 -10.05 -11.92 14.08
N SER A 613 -10.74 -12.92 14.61
CA SER A 613 -10.47 -14.36 14.44
C SER A 613 -10.28 -14.73 12.96
N GLY A 614 -9.37 -15.67 12.69
CA GLY A 614 -9.11 -16.18 11.34
C GLY A 614 -7.86 -15.64 10.66
N ALA A 615 -7.25 -14.56 11.20
CA ALA A 615 -6.00 -14.02 10.67
C ALA A 615 -4.79 -14.88 11.06
N THR A 616 -3.78 -14.95 10.17
CA THR A 616 -2.45 -15.50 10.46
C THR A 616 -1.68 -14.63 11.46
N GLY A 617 -0.59 -15.16 12.01
CA GLY A 617 0.25 -14.43 12.97
C GLY A 617 -0.17 -14.54 14.44
N PHE A 618 -1.27 -15.22 14.72
CA PHE A 618 -1.81 -15.45 16.07
C PHE A 618 -1.80 -16.94 16.47
N GLY A 619 -1.21 -17.80 15.66
CA GLY A 619 -1.15 -19.25 15.81
C GLY A 619 -2.21 -19.98 14.98
N GLN A 620 -1.91 -21.26 14.68
CA GLN A 620 -2.70 -22.09 13.75
C GLN A 620 -4.17 -22.26 14.19
N ARG A 621 -4.46 -22.36 15.51
CA ARG A 621 -5.84 -22.48 16.00
C ARG A 621 -6.68 -21.24 15.75
N PHE A 622 -6.03 -20.07 15.77
CA PHE A 622 -6.70 -18.80 15.50
C PHE A 622 -6.94 -18.62 14.00
N SER A 623 -5.90 -18.87 13.16
CA SER A 623 -6.02 -18.75 11.71
C SER A 623 -6.99 -19.76 11.10
N ALA A 624 -7.10 -20.97 11.66
CA ALA A 624 -8.04 -22.00 11.22
C ALA A 624 -9.53 -21.61 11.36
N ARG A 625 -9.85 -20.60 12.17
CA ARG A 625 -11.22 -20.07 12.30
C ARG A 625 -11.73 -19.36 11.06
N HIS A 626 -10.84 -19.03 10.12
CA HIS A 626 -11.24 -18.51 8.81
C HIS A 626 -11.89 -19.58 7.92
N VAL A 627 -11.50 -20.85 8.13
CA VAL A 627 -11.85 -21.95 7.23
C VAL A 627 -13.26 -22.46 7.51
N ASN A 628 -14.10 -22.52 6.48
CA ASN A 628 -15.50 -23.00 6.51
C ASN A 628 -16.43 -22.23 7.46
N THR A 629 -16.19 -20.94 7.68
CA THR A 629 -17.04 -20.11 8.56
C THR A 629 -17.64 -18.88 7.90
N PHE A 630 -17.08 -18.45 6.77
CA PHE A 630 -17.47 -17.27 6.01
C PHE A 630 -17.97 -16.11 6.88
N GLY A 631 -17.14 -15.69 7.84
CA GLY A 631 -17.29 -14.46 8.59
C GLY A 631 -17.97 -14.54 9.97
N ASP A 632 -18.51 -15.65 10.42
CA ASP A 632 -19.23 -15.72 11.71
C ASP A 632 -18.40 -15.28 12.91
N TYR A 633 -17.27 -15.93 13.15
CA TYR A 633 -16.35 -15.54 14.25
C TYR A 633 -15.85 -14.10 14.11
N VAL A 634 -15.63 -13.69 12.87
CA VAL A 634 -15.08 -12.37 12.52
C VAL A 634 -16.08 -11.27 12.86
N ALA A 635 -17.35 -11.45 12.45
CA ALA A 635 -18.41 -10.47 12.72
C ALA A 635 -18.62 -10.29 14.22
N ASP A 636 -18.65 -11.37 14.99
CA ASP A 636 -18.79 -11.34 16.45
C ASP A 636 -17.68 -10.53 17.10
N ASP A 637 -16.41 -10.79 16.72
CA ASP A 637 -15.27 -10.09 17.27
C ASP A 637 -15.29 -8.59 16.96
N ILE A 638 -15.68 -8.21 15.74
CA ILE A 638 -15.76 -6.80 15.33
C ILE A 638 -16.89 -6.09 16.09
N ILE A 639 -18.07 -6.71 16.19
CA ILE A 639 -19.22 -6.12 16.89
C ILE A 639 -18.93 -5.97 18.40
N GLU A 640 -18.42 -7.03 19.02
CA GLU A 640 -18.07 -7.03 20.45
C GLU A 640 -16.96 -6.03 20.74
N GLY A 641 -15.90 -6.03 19.92
CA GLY A 641 -14.77 -5.11 20.03
C GLY A 641 -15.20 -3.66 19.90
N THR A 642 -16.04 -3.34 18.91
CA THR A 642 -16.57 -1.99 18.70
C THR A 642 -17.35 -1.51 19.93
N LYS A 643 -18.26 -2.34 20.46
CA LYS A 643 -19.05 -2.00 21.66
C LYS A 643 -18.17 -1.80 22.90
N LYS A 644 -17.22 -2.70 23.12
CA LYS A 644 -16.27 -2.60 24.26
C LYS A 644 -15.35 -1.39 24.14
N PHE A 645 -14.89 -1.08 22.91
CA PHE A 645 -14.06 0.09 22.67
C PHE A 645 -14.79 1.39 23.02
N VAL A 646 -16.02 1.56 22.54
CA VAL A 646 -16.85 2.74 22.84
C VAL A 646 -17.08 2.90 24.35
N ASN A 647 -17.35 1.80 25.04
CA ASN A 647 -17.55 1.84 26.50
C ASN A 647 -16.28 2.20 27.26
N ALA A 648 -15.10 1.77 26.80
CA ALA A 648 -13.82 2.06 27.41
C ALA A 648 -13.31 3.48 27.11
N HIS A 649 -13.79 4.10 26.01
CA HIS A 649 -13.29 5.38 25.52
C HIS A 649 -14.42 6.43 25.45
N PRO A 650 -14.71 7.12 26.58
CA PRO A 650 -15.85 8.06 26.65
C PRO A 650 -15.83 9.20 25.64
N TYR A 651 -14.67 9.53 25.09
CA TYR A 651 -14.52 10.54 24.04
C TYR A 651 -15.05 10.08 22.65
N VAL A 652 -15.40 8.81 22.47
CA VAL A 652 -16.02 8.32 21.24
C VAL A 652 -17.51 8.65 21.23
N ASN A 653 -18.01 9.19 20.11
CA ASN A 653 -19.45 9.36 19.90
C ASN A 653 -20.06 8.04 19.40
N GLY A 654 -20.66 7.27 20.30
CA GLY A 654 -21.26 5.97 19.99
C GLY A 654 -22.42 5.99 18.97
N LYS A 655 -22.92 7.19 18.57
CA LYS A 655 -23.91 7.35 17.52
C LYS A 655 -23.30 7.67 16.15
N LYS A 656 -22.01 7.91 16.09
CA LYS A 656 -21.26 8.34 14.89
C LYS A 656 -20.10 7.38 14.64
N ILE A 657 -20.42 6.11 14.43
CA ILE A 657 -19.46 5.04 14.15
C ILE A 657 -19.64 4.61 12.69
N GLY A 658 -18.60 4.68 11.91
CA GLY A 658 -18.53 4.11 10.57
C GLY A 658 -17.69 2.85 10.52
N CYS A 659 -17.85 2.05 9.47
CA CYS A 659 -16.96 0.92 9.21
C CYS A 659 -16.56 0.85 7.73
N LEU A 660 -15.36 0.31 7.49
CA LEU A 660 -14.76 0.21 6.17
C LEU A 660 -13.91 -1.06 6.06
N GLY A 661 -14.07 -1.79 4.98
CA GLY A 661 -13.21 -2.90 4.60
C GLY A 661 -13.17 -3.10 3.09
N ALA A 662 -12.14 -3.80 2.62
CA ALA A 662 -11.92 -4.08 1.22
C ALA A 662 -11.83 -5.58 0.93
N SER A 663 -12.27 -6.02 -0.25
CA SER A 663 -12.21 -7.42 -0.67
C SER A 663 -13.01 -8.31 0.30
N TYR A 664 -12.37 -9.25 0.99
CA TYR A 664 -13.03 -9.97 2.10
C TYR A 664 -13.53 -9.00 3.19
N GLY A 665 -12.81 -7.90 3.46
CA GLY A 665 -13.29 -6.84 4.35
C GLY A 665 -14.49 -6.09 3.81
N GLY A 666 -14.63 -5.99 2.48
CA GLY A 666 -15.83 -5.45 1.82
C GLY A 666 -17.04 -6.38 1.97
N PHE A 667 -16.84 -7.70 1.84
CA PHE A 667 -17.83 -8.71 2.21
C PHE A 667 -18.20 -8.55 3.68
N MET A 668 -17.21 -8.52 4.57
CA MET A 668 -17.43 -8.39 6.01
C MET A 668 -18.22 -7.11 6.36
N THR A 669 -17.96 -6.01 5.64
CA THR A 669 -18.72 -4.76 5.82
C THR A 669 -20.21 -4.96 5.52
N GLN A 670 -20.53 -5.63 4.41
CA GLN A 670 -21.92 -5.96 4.07
C GLN A 670 -22.53 -6.93 5.08
N TYR A 671 -21.79 -7.98 5.45
CA TYR A 671 -22.24 -9.02 6.38
C TYR A 671 -22.53 -8.47 7.78
N LEU A 672 -21.71 -7.56 8.29
CA LEU A 672 -21.93 -6.88 9.56
C LEU A 672 -23.27 -6.14 9.58
N GLN A 673 -23.68 -5.47 8.50
CA GLN A 673 -24.94 -4.76 8.45
C GLN A 673 -26.16 -5.70 8.48
N THR A 674 -25.99 -6.98 8.15
CA THR A 674 -27.05 -8.00 8.34
C THR A 674 -27.17 -8.48 9.79
N LYS A 675 -26.17 -8.18 10.64
CA LYS A 675 -26.06 -8.67 12.04
C LYS A 675 -26.27 -7.58 13.09
N THR A 676 -26.10 -6.29 12.75
CA THR A 676 -26.10 -5.20 13.74
C THR A 676 -26.41 -3.84 13.10
N ASP A 677 -27.03 -2.95 13.90
CA ASP A 677 -27.31 -1.55 13.54
C ASP A 677 -26.40 -0.55 14.29
N ILE A 678 -25.24 -0.99 14.81
CA ILE A 678 -24.33 -0.10 15.58
C ILE A 678 -23.62 0.93 14.72
N PHE A 679 -23.57 0.73 13.39
CA PHE A 679 -22.87 1.61 12.47
C PHE A 679 -23.83 2.65 11.86
N ALA A 680 -23.41 3.90 11.87
CA ALA A 680 -24.14 5.02 11.24
C ALA A 680 -23.81 5.15 9.74
N ALA A 681 -22.72 4.57 9.27
CA ALA A 681 -22.33 4.49 7.87
C ALA A 681 -21.40 3.31 7.63
N ALA A 682 -21.43 2.75 6.42
CA ALA A 682 -20.56 1.66 6.01
C ALA A 682 -20.05 1.85 4.59
N ILE A 683 -18.82 1.38 4.33
CA ILE A 683 -18.20 1.40 2.99
C ILE A 683 -17.65 0.01 2.66
N SER A 684 -18.19 -0.61 1.60
CA SER A 684 -17.73 -1.87 1.04
C SER A 684 -16.91 -1.61 -0.22
N HIS A 685 -15.59 -1.79 -0.16
CA HIS A 685 -14.73 -1.70 -1.33
C HIS A 685 -14.51 -3.10 -1.91
N ALA A 686 -14.90 -3.29 -3.19
CA ALA A 686 -14.73 -4.54 -3.94
C ALA A 686 -15.12 -5.79 -3.12
N GLY A 687 -16.27 -5.71 -2.41
CA GLY A 687 -16.73 -6.74 -1.49
C GLY A 687 -17.62 -7.77 -2.17
N ILE A 688 -17.51 -9.01 -1.71
CA ILE A 688 -18.37 -10.13 -2.13
C ILE A 688 -19.75 -9.94 -1.50
N SER A 689 -20.82 -10.00 -2.29
CA SER A 689 -22.20 -9.99 -1.82
C SER A 689 -22.87 -11.37 -1.89
N ASP A 690 -22.38 -12.21 -2.80
CA ASP A 690 -22.84 -13.59 -2.99
C ASP A 690 -21.63 -14.51 -3.21
N HIS A 691 -21.36 -15.36 -2.24
CA HIS A 691 -20.26 -16.32 -2.32
C HIS A 691 -20.38 -17.28 -3.50
N THR A 692 -21.61 -17.54 -3.98
CA THR A 692 -21.85 -18.45 -5.10
C THR A 692 -21.43 -17.82 -6.42
N SER A 693 -21.85 -16.58 -6.70
CA SER A 693 -21.46 -15.86 -7.92
C SER A 693 -19.98 -15.55 -7.94
N TYR A 694 -19.41 -15.07 -6.82
CA TYR A 694 -17.96 -14.84 -6.69
C TYR A 694 -17.16 -16.11 -6.96
N TRP A 695 -17.57 -17.25 -6.41
CA TRP A 695 -16.92 -18.54 -6.59
C TRP A 695 -16.78 -18.94 -8.06
N GLY A 696 -17.82 -18.70 -8.86
CA GLY A 696 -17.85 -19.06 -10.28
C GLY A 696 -17.29 -18.02 -11.23
N GLU A 697 -17.45 -16.72 -10.92
CA GLU A 697 -17.11 -15.62 -11.82
C GLU A 697 -15.71 -15.04 -11.58
N GLY A 698 -15.25 -14.91 -10.34
CA GLY A 698 -13.92 -14.42 -10.04
C GLY A 698 -12.81 -15.29 -10.66
N TYR A 699 -11.72 -14.68 -11.15
CA TYR A 699 -10.62 -15.44 -11.77
C TYR A 699 -10.02 -16.47 -10.81
N TRP A 700 -10.01 -16.15 -9.53
CA TRP A 700 -9.57 -17.03 -8.45
C TRP A 700 -10.71 -17.48 -7.55
N GLY A 701 -11.97 -17.27 -7.97
CA GLY A 701 -13.14 -17.56 -7.15
C GLY A 701 -13.22 -19.03 -6.71
N TYR A 702 -12.95 -19.96 -7.61
CA TYR A 702 -12.97 -21.39 -7.28
C TYR A 702 -11.91 -21.78 -6.24
N SER A 703 -10.76 -21.08 -6.16
CA SER A 703 -9.75 -21.33 -5.14
C SER A 703 -10.22 -20.88 -3.73
N TYR A 704 -11.36 -20.20 -3.65
CA TYR A 704 -12.06 -19.96 -2.39
C TYR A 704 -12.38 -21.26 -1.65
N SER A 705 -12.70 -22.34 -2.41
CA SER A 705 -12.83 -23.69 -1.87
C SER A 705 -11.51 -24.33 -1.40
N GLU A 706 -10.39 -23.70 -1.62
CA GLU A 706 -9.10 -24.12 -1.06
C GLU A 706 -8.78 -23.39 0.26
N VAL A 707 -8.95 -22.07 0.28
CA VAL A 707 -8.51 -21.20 1.37
C VAL A 707 -9.62 -21.01 2.42
N SER A 708 -10.75 -20.42 2.02
CA SER A 708 -11.82 -20.06 2.96
C SER A 708 -12.86 -21.15 3.15
N GLY A 709 -13.16 -21.88 2.10
CA GLY A 709 -14.16 -22.94 2.10
C GLY A 709 -13.55 -24.34 1.90
N ALA A 710 -12.46 -24.68 2.60
CA ALA A 710 -11.67 -25.88 2.34
C ALA A 710 -12.53 -27.13 2.10
N ASN A 711 -12.44 -27.66 0.87
CA ASN A 711 -13.27 -28.76 0.34
C ASN A 711 -14.78 -28.54 0.34
N SER A 712 -15.26 -27.30 0.55
CA SER A 712 -16.68 -26.94 0.42
C SER A 712 -16.95 -26.32 -0.95
N TYR A 713 -18.09 -26.67 -1.53
CA TYR A 713 -18.54 -26.21 -2.84
C TYR A 713 -20.01 -25.78 -2.76
N PRO A 714 -20.48 -24.86 -3.61
CA PRO A 714 -21.86 -24.36 -3.55
C PRO A 714 -22.93 -25.45 -3.57
N TRP A 715 -22.75 -26.49 -4.39
CA TRP A 715 -23.70 -27.63 -4.49
C TRP A 715 -23.60 -28.62 -3.33
N ALA A 716 -22.47 -28.65 -2.62
CA ALA A 716 -22.25 -29.59 -1.50
C ALA A 716 -22.52 -28.96 -0.14
N ASN A 717 -22.41 -27.63 -0.02
CA ASN A 717 -22.63 -26.90 1.22
C ASN A 717 -23.38 -25.57 0.96
N PRO A 718 -24.66 -25.64 0.51
CA PRO A 718 -25.42 -24.44 0.19
C PRO A 718 -25.63 -23.53 1.39
N GLU A 719 -25.74 -24.04 2.62
CA GLU A 719 -25.84 -23.26 3.85
C GLU A 719 -24.66 -22.30 4.00
N LEU A 720 -23.43 -22.78 3.81
CA LEU A 720 -22.23 -21.95 3.87
C LEU A 720 -22.20 -20.88 2.77
N PHE A 721 -22.58 -21.23 1.53
CA PHE A 721 -22.48 -20.33 0.39
C PHE A 721 -23.66 -19.37 0.24
N VAL A 722 -24.87 -19.75 0.67
CA VAL A 722 -26.10 -18.93 0.53
C VAL A 722 -26.39 -18.16 1.81
N ASP A 723 -26.49 -18.83 2.97
CA ASP A 723 -26.93 -18.17 4.21
C ASP A 723 -25.92 -17.14 4.73
N HIS A 724 -24.62 -17.34 4.42
CA HIS A 724 -23.57 -16.38 4.76
C HIS A 724 -23.40 -15.28 3.70
N SER A 725 -24.06 -15.35 2.56
CA SER A 725 -24.03 -14.31 1.55
C SER A 725 -24.90 -13.12 1.96
N PRO A 726 -24.34 -11.90 2.04
CA PRO A 726 -25.10 -10.72 2.43
C PRO A 726 -26.31 -10.43 1.54
N LEU A 727 -26.23 -10.76 0.25
CA LEU A 727 -27.31 -10.52 -0.72
C LEU A 727 -28.64 -11.17 -0.31
N TYR A 728 -28.61 -12.41 0.19
CA TYR A 728 -29.81 -13.13 0.63
C TYR A 728 -30.35 -12.64 1.98
N ASN A 729 -29.65 -11.70 2.63
CA ASN A 729 -30.01 -11.06 3.88
C ASN A 729 -30.11 -9.52 3.74
N ALA A 730 -30.24 -9.01 2.51
CA ALA A 730 -30.23 -7.58 2.24
C ALA A 730 -31.35 -6.78 2.92
N ASP A 731 -32.48 -7.43 3.15
CA ASP A 731 -33.66 -6.86 3.86
C ASP A 731 -33.33 -6.45 5.31
N LYS A 732 -32.34 -7.07 5.93
CA LYS A 732 -31.88 -6.75 7.29
C LYS A 732 -30.98 -5.51 7.36
N ILE A 733 -30.53 -4.99 6.24
CA ILE A 733 -29.60 -3.85 6.19
C ILE A 733 -30.35 -2.53 6.26
N HIS A 734 -30.02 -1.73 7.29
CA HIS A 734 -30.60 -0.39 7.50
C HIS A 734 -29.53 0.72 7.44
N THR A 735 -28.26 0.39 7.68
CA THR A 735 -27.14 1.32 7.64
C THR A 735 -26.92 1.87 6.24
N PRO A 736 -26.72 3.20 6.06
CA PRO A 736 -26.27 3.77 4.79
C PRO A 736 -25.01 3.10 4.28
N LEU A 737 -25.05 2.49 3.08
CA LEU A 737 -23.97 1.65 2.56
C LEU A 737 -23.48 2.17 1.19
N LEU A 738 -22.18 2.52 1.15
CA LEU A 738 -21.47 2.88 -0.07
C LEU A 738 -20.73 1.67 -0.62
N PHE A 739 -20.89 1.41 -1.91
CA PHE A 739 -20.10 0.47 -2.68
C PHE A 739 -19.07 1.23 -3.52
N LEU A 740 -17.80 0.82 -3.42
CA LEU A 740 -16.69 1.30 -4.23
C LEU A 740 -16.11 0.13 -5.00
N HIS A 741 -15.99 0.21 -6.35
CA HIS A 741 -15.53 -0.91 -7.15
C HIS A 741 -14.82 -0.47 -8.42
N GLY A 742 -13.76 -1.18 -8.84
CA GLY A 742 -13.14 -1.02 -10.15
C GLY A 742 -13.99 -1.67 -11.24
N SER A 743 -14.18 -0.99 -12.38
CA SER A 743 -15.07 -1.49 -13.45
C SER A 743 -14.58 -2.77 -14.15
N VAL A 744 -13.26 -3.05 -14.03
CA VAL A 744 -12.61 -4.23 -14.66
C VAL A 744 -11.97 -5.13 -13.61
N ASP A 745 -12.55 -5.19 -12.42
CA ASP A 745 -12.09 -6.05 -11.33
C ASP A 745 -12.29 -7.53 -11.73
N THR A 746 -11.16 -8.26 -11.79
CA THR A 746 -11.12 -9.68 -12.17
C THR A 746 -11.02 -10.61 -10.96
N ASN A 747 -10.69 -10.05 -9.77
CA ASN A 747 -10.67 -10.84 -8.55
C ASN A 747 -12.08 -10.94 -7.94
N VAL A 748 -12.65 -9.80 -7.59
CA VAL A 748 -14.06 -9.72 -7.16
C VAL A 748 -14.81 -8.96 -8.25
N PRO A 749 -15.60 -9.62 -9.09
CA PRO A 749 -16.29 -8.97 -10.19
C PRO A 749 -17.18 -7.83 -9.74
N VAL A 750 -17.25 -6.74 -10.51
CA VAL A 750 -18.07 -5.56 -10.17
C VAL A 750 -19.58 -5.91 -10.02
N GLY A 751 -20.01 -7.01 -10.59
CA GLY A 751 -21.35 -7.59 -10.43
C GLY A 751 -21.74 -7.78 -8.98
N GLU A 752 -20.79 -8.14 -8.11
CA GLU A 752 -20.99 -8.29 -6.67
C GLU A 752 -21.55 -7.01 -6.02
N SER A 753 -20.98 -5.85 -6.36
CA SER A 753 -21.50 -4.55 -5.87
C SER A 753 -22.80 -4.15 -6.56
N ILE A 754 -22.98 -4.44 -7.86
CA ILE A 754 -24.17 -4.08 -8.62
C ILE A 754 -25.41 -4.80 -8.08
N GLN A 755 -25.32 -6.11 -7.84
CA GLN A 755 -26.48 -6.89 -7.35
C GLN A 755 -26.91 -6.45 -5.95
N MET A 756 -25.98 -6.19 -5.04
CA MET A 756 -26.33 -5.74 -3.69
C MET A 756 -26.87 -4.30 -3.68
N TYR A 757 -26.26 -3.40 -4.45
CA TYR A 757 -26.78 -2.05 -4.65
C TYR A 757 -28.21 -2.08 -5.19
N THR A 758 -28.50 -2.95 -6.16
CA THR A 758 -29.83 -3.12 -6.75
C THR A 758 -30.83 -3.59 -5.69
N ALA A 759 -30.47 -4.59 -4.86
CA ALA A 759 -31.30 -5.09 -3.78
C ALA A 759 -31.66 -3.98 -2.77
N LEU A 760 -30.65 -3.21 -2.33
CA LEU A 760 -30.85 -2.13 -1.36
C LEU A 760 -31.69 -0.98 -1.95
N LYS A 761 -31.55 -0.66 -3.24
CA LYS A 761 -32.41 0.33 -3.91
C LYS A 761 -33.87 -0.12 -3.98
N LEU A 762 -34.14 -1.38 -4.31
CA LEU A 762 -35.48 -1.95 -4.31
C LEU A 762 -36.12 -1.95 -2.92
N LEU A 763 -35.30 -2.12 -1.89
CA LEU A 763 -35.72 -2.05 -0.49
C LEU A 763 -35.88 -0.60 0.05
N GLY A 764 -35.63 0.42 -0.78
CA GLY A 764 -35.71 1.83 -0.38
C GLY A 764 -34.64 2.26 0.62
N ARG A 765 -33.47 1.60 0.63
CA ARG A 765 -32.38 1.88 1.57
C ARG A 765 -31.46 2.99 1.05
N GLU A 766 -30.86 3.73 1.98
CA GLU A 766 -29.81 4.72 1.67
C GLU A 766 -28.56 3.99 1.21
N THR A 767 -28.23 4.11 -0.07
CA THR A 767 -27.06 3.45 -0.69
C THR A 767 -26.56 4.21 -1.89
N ALA A 768 -25.27 4.08 -2.16
CA ALA A 768 -24.61 4.61 -3.36
C ALA A 768 -23.66 3.56 -3.93
N LEU A 769 -23.50 3.56 -5.26
CA LEU A 769 -22.48 2.77 -5.97
C LEU A 769 -21.59 3.73 -6.77
N VAL A 770 -20.32 3.74 -6.48
CA VAL A 770 -19.30 4.51 -7.20
C VAL A 770 -18.34 3.54 -7.87
N VAL A 771 -18.36 3.57 -9.21
CA VAL A 771 -17.50 2.72 -10.03
C VAL A 771 -16.29 3.51 -10.50
N VAL A 772 -15.09 2.94 -10.29
CA VAL A 772 -13.83 3.54 -10.75
C VAL A 772 -13.47 2.92 -12.10
N ASP A 773 -13.75 3.67 -13.17
CA ASP A 773 -13.62 3.16 -14.53
C ASP A 773 -12.19 2.76 -14.90
N GLY A 774 -12.05 1.59 -15.56
CA GLY A 774 -10.77 1.03 -16.02
C GLY A 774 -9.85 0.58 -14.89
N GLN A 775 -10.30 0.54 -13.62
CA GLN A 775 -9.52 0.02 -12.51
C GLN A 775 -9.91 -1.40 -12.16
N ASN A 776 -8.91 -2.20 -11.78
CA ASN A 776 -9.07 -3.57 -11.29
C ASN A 776 -9.26 -3.56 -9.76
N HIS A 777 -9.00 -4.66 -9.07
CA HIS A 777 -9.20 -4.87 -7.63
C HIS A 777 -8.49 -3.82 -6.76
N HIS A 778 -7.33 -3.35 -7.19
CA HIS A 778 -6.60 -2.24 -6.55
C HIS A 778 -6.69 -0.99 -7.41
N ILE A 779 -7.09 0.14 -6.81
CA ILE A 779 -7.11 1.44 -7.47
C ILE A 779 -5.69 1.99 -7.50
N ARG A 780 -4.97 1.79 -8.63
CA ARG A 780 -3.54 2.13 -8.77
C ARG A 780 -3.29 3.44 -9.51
N ASP A 781 -4.18 3.83 -10.43
CA ASP A 781 -4.07 5.09 -11.15
C ASP A 781 -4.09 6.26 -10.15
N TYR A 782 -3.12 7.15 -10.27
CA TYR A 782 -2.90 8.25 -9.31
C TYR A 782 -4.14 9.15 -9.16
N SER A 783 -4.68 9.65 -10.28
CA SER A 783 -5.80 10.58 -10.27
C SER A 783 -7.09 9.93 -9.76
N ARG A 784 -7.33 8.67 -10.17
CA ARG A 784 -8.48 7.89 -9.74
C ARG A 784 -8.38 7.51 -8.26
N ARG A 785 -7.16 7.25 -7.77
CA ARG A 785 -6.92 6.97 -6.35
C ARG A 785 -7.26 8.16 -5.46
N ILE A 786 -6.94 9.40 -5.89
CA ILE A 786 -7.34 10.62 -5.17
C ILE A 786 -8.87 10.71 -5.10
N LEU A 787 -9.55 10.60 -6.24
CA LEU A 787 -11.02 10.68 -6.29
C LEU A 787 -11.69 9.58 -5.46
N TRP A 788 -11.14 8.38 -5.49
CA TRP A 788 -11.61 7.26 -4.68
C TRP A 788 -11.47 7.52 -3.18
N GLN A 789 -10.32 8.02 -2.72
CA GLN A 789 -10.12 8.39 -1.30
C GLN A 789 -11.03 9.55 -0.89
N ASN A 790 -11.17 10.57 -1.73
CA ASN A 790 -12.07 11.69 -1.47
C ASN A 790 -13.55 11.24 -1.38
N THR A 791 -13.93 10.21 -2.13
CA THR A 791 -15.26 9.59 -2.01
C THR A 791 -15.47 8.96 -0.62
N ILE A 792 -14.45 8.26 -0.09
CA ILE A 792 -14.48 7.68 1.28
C ILE A 792 -14.63 8.80 2.31
N PHE A 793 -13.81 9.84 2.22
CA PHE A 793 -13.86 10.98 3.13
C PHE A 793 -15.23 11.69 3.08
N ALA A 794 -15.73 11.97 1.88
CA ALA A 794 -17.01 12.67 1.68
C ALA A 794 -18.21 11.84 2.21
N TRP A 795 -18.18 10.50 2.06
CA TRP A 795 -19.21 9.63 2.61
C TRP A 795 -19.23 9.65 4.14
N PHE A 796 -18.05 9.54 4.77
CA PHE A 796 -17.97 9.60 6.22
C PHE A 796 -18.29 10.99 6.77
N ALA A 797 -17.87 12.08 6.10
CA ALA A 797 -18.26 13.43 6.50
C ALA A 797 -19.80 13.60 6.49
N LYS A 798 -20.47 13.14 5.43
CA LYS A 798 -21.94 13.19 5.30
C LYS A 798 -22.66 12.54 6.49
N TRP A 799 -22.21 11.35 6.90
CA TRP A 799 -22.96 10.55 7.87
C TRP A 799 -22.44 10.63 9.31
N LEU A 800 -21.13 10.84 9.47
CA LEU A 800 -20.50 10.83 10.80
C LEU A 800 -20.26 12.24 11.35
N GLN A 801 -20.08 13.25 10.45
CA GLN A 801 -19.88 14.64 10.85
C GLN A 801 -21.08 15.54 10.51
N ASP A 802 -22.17 14.97 9.96
CA ASP A 802 -23.38 15.69 9.52
C ASP A 802 -23.10 16.75 8.46
N ASP A 803 -22.03 16.58 7.66
CA ASP A 803 -21.64 17.49 6.60
C ASP A 803 -21.69 16.82 5.22
N ALA A 804 -22.76 17.09 4.47
CA ALA A 804 -22.95 16.56 3.11
C ALA A 804 -22.34 17.43 2.00
N SER A 805 -21.69 18.54 2.34
CA SER A 805 -21.19 19.54 1.35
C SER A 805 -20.20 18.92 0.38
N TRP A 806 -19.24 18.15 0.87
CA TRP A 806 -18.24 17.47 0.05
C TRP A 806 -18.86 16.39 -0.86
N TRP A 807 -19.73 15.55 -0.29
CA TRP A 807 -20.46 14.53 -1.06
C TRP A 807 -21.28 15.17 -2.20
N ASN A 808 -22.04 16.23 -1.89
CA ASN A 808 -22.86 16.92 -2.87
C ASN A 808 -22.05 17.65 -3.94
N ALA A 809 -20.84 18.11 -3.61
CA ALA A 809 -19.93 18.70 -4.57
C ALA A 809 -19.39 17.66 -5.56
N MET A 810 -19.03 16.45 -5.07
CA MET A 810 -18.56 15.35 -5.92
C MET A 810 -19.70 14.68 -6.70
N TYR A 811 -20.84 14.49 -6.07
CA TYR A 811 -22.00 13.75 -6.60
C TYR A 811 -23.27 14.59 -6.45
N PRO A 812 -23.42 15.68 -7.22
CA PRO A 812 -24.60 16.54 -7.13
C PRO A 812 -25.87 15.75 -7.45
N PRO A 813 -26.99 16.04 -6.76
CA PRO A 813 -28.28 15.41 -7.06
C PRO A 813 -28.64 15.60 -8.54
N LYS A 814 -29.02 14.50 -9.19
CA LYS A 814 -29.46 14.52 -10.60
C LYS A 814 -30.96 14.28 -10.66
N THR A 815 -31.66 15.17 -11.32
CA THR A 815 -33.04 14.97 -11.76
C THR A 815 -32.99 14.32 -13.15
N LEU A 816 -33.30 13.04 -13.22
CA LEU A 816 -33.38 12.28 -14.46
C LEU A 816 -34.84 12.05 -14.84
#